data_ca83bf55eb5d5d75af0930e77a22fd4e
#
_entry.id   ca83bf55eb5d5d75af0930e77a22fd4e
#
_cell.length_a   1.000
_cell.length_b   1.000
_cell.length_c   1.000
_cell.angle_alpha   90.00
_cell.angle_beta   90.00
_cell.angle_gamma   90.00
#
_symmetry.space_group_name_H-M   'P 1'
#
loop_
_entity.id
_entity.type
_entity.pdbx_description
1 polymer ?
#
loop_
_entity_poly.entity_id
_entity_poly.type
_entity_poly.pdbx_seq_one_letter_code
_entity_poly.pdbx_strand_id
1 'polypeptide(L)'
;MSQRNQHRNRTAAASALLAFLGVSGLILSPGLGRPVHAGEMRPSVESISYASPLEVLLSPDGSRLYVLCQGSEDIRVLDAQNFAVIKKIPVGAVPRGFSFSPDGAKLYVTNSSEDTVSVIDTAKLEVVATWKTGAEPSSVVAEPGGTRLFVANRISNDISVLDAATGVEQKRLSAGRGASYLTLAPDGSKIYATHVYPNPSAYRTAPESEITVIDAARAVVVDRIPLHGIAHAFHIDFSPDGRLGATTGYHPKNLVTLAHLEHGGAFEDTITLFGADLGRTVEVPLDELERYASQPFGVAIAPNKSRIYISSGGSELVTVIDLPRLMQYIRLHPGGFAHDLSASANYVVTRIPVGLNPRGITLSRDGRRLFVANRLDDTLSVIDTHANKVVSTVRLEGPKNVSALRHGEQTFYTSRYSFQGQIGCANCHIDSTFDGLTWNLEPDGFGRNPVDNKLIEGIKDTEPYKWTGTNPDIPTECGPRTEKYFWRSEQYDDITLTDLSLYVRSLNPRPNRWKLIGHEVTPAQERGKAIFERTIDKFGNQIAFYNRCIFCHSGPKGTSQELFDDVGTSTPLDNTSRLKAPPLTNIALTAPYLHNGSAKSLEEIWTIYNPQEKHGRTADLTKDELNDLVEYLRTR
;
A
#
# COMPACT_ATOMS: atom_id res chain seq x y z
N MET A 1 44.74 44.16 -25.15
CA MET A 1 45.76 44.71 -24.22
C MET A 1 45.85 43.69 -23.10
N SER A 2 46.87 42.93 -23.22
CA SER A 2 48.18 42.85 -22.54
C SER A 2 48.04 42.05 -21.25
N GLN A 3 48.43 40.81 -21.30
CA GLN A 3 49.73 40.12 -21.15
C GLN A 3 50.14 39.89 -19.70
N ARG A 4 50.36 38.56 -19.41
CA ARG A 4 51.62 37.89 -18.98
C ARG A 4 51.87 37.95 -17.45
N ASN A 5 52.44 36.96 -16.76
CA ASN A 5 53.34 35.82 -17.02
C ASN A 5 53.35 34.92 -15.78
N GLN A 6 53.36 33.62 -15.89
CA GLN A 6 54.44 32.60 -15.74
C GLN A 6 55.42 32.76 -14.57
N HIS A 7 55.53 31.65 -13.78
CA HIS A 7 56.76 30.89 -13.46
C HIS A 7 56.35 29.71 -12.53
N ARG A 8 56.46 28.49 -12.90
CA ARG A 8 57.56 27.49 -12.92
C ARG A 8 58.46 27.51 -11.69
N ASN A 9 58.46 26.40 -10.92
CA ASN A 9 59.66 25.59 -10.78
C ASN A 9 59.36 24.17 -10.20
N ARG A 10 60.15 23.27 -10.73
CA ARG A 10 60.31 21.84 -10.54
C ARG A 10 61.28 21.56 -9.39
N THR A 11 61.18 20.33 -8.77
CA THR A 11 62.27 19.35 -8.52
C THR A 11 61.61 18.21 -7.72
N ALA A 12 61.50 17.03 -8.18
CA ALA A 12 62.44 15.93 -8.51
C ALA A 12 62.94 15.12 -7.31
N ALA A 13 62.44 13.89 -7.26
CA ALA A 13 63.09 12.60 -7.08
C ALA A 13 63.83 12.23 -5.77
N ALA A 14 63.45 11.06 -5.22
CA ALA A 14 64.43 9.95 -5.10
C ALA A 14 63.75 8.66 -4.62
N SER A 15 63.98 7.62 -5.33
CA SER A 15 63.65 6.21 -5.09
C SER A 15 64.59 5.60 -4.05
N ALA A 16 64.13 4.62 -3.28
CA ALA A 16 64.99 3.57 -2.75
C ALA A 16 64.22 2.23 -2.67
N LEU A 17 64.67 1.32 -3.51
CA LEU A 17 64.44 -0.10 -3.57
C LEU A 17 65.29 -0.77 -2.51
N LEU A 18 64.73 -1.73 -1.76
CA LEU A 18 65.54 -2.81 -1.15
C LEU A 18 64.68 -4.09 -1.06
N ALA A 19 65.10 -5.02 -1.90
CA ALA A 19 64.73 -6.44 -1.83
C ALA A 19 65.65 -7.16 -0.86
N PHE A 20 65.15 -8.13 -0.10
CA PHE A 20 65.93 -9.31 0.27
C PHE A 20 65.08 -10.58 0.45
N LEU A 21 65.61 -11.61 -0.06
CA LEU A 21 65.22 -12.99 -0.23
C LEU A 21 65.00 -13.78 1.07
N GLY A 22 64.04 -14.68 1.05
CA GLY A 22 64.23 -16.11 1.14
C GLY A 22 64.19 -16.76 2.51
N VAL A 23 63.37 -17.76 2.67
CA VAL A 23 63.71 -19.17 2.84
C VAL A 23 62.50 -19.96 3.41
N SER A 24 62.22 -21.04 2.78
CA SER A 24 61.24 -22.06 3.08
C SER A 24 61.39 -22.75 4.43
N GLY A 25 60.27 -23.12 5.05
CA GLY A 25 60.24 -24.03 6.15
C GLY A 25 58.85 -24.60 6.43
N LEU A 26 58.55 -25.74 5.78
CA LEU A 26 57.43 -26.61 6.15
C LEU A 26 57.71 -27.19 7.54
N ILE A 27 56.80 -27.03 8.49
CA ILE A 27 56.61 -27.97 9.60
C ILE A 27 55.11 -28.26 9.73
N LEU A 28 54.75 -29.46 9.35
CA LEU A 28 53.53 -30.14 9.76
C LEU A 28 53.63 -30.57 11.21
N SER A 29 52.66 -30.28 12.02
CA SER A 29 52.31 -31.09 13.18
C SER A 29 50.82 -30.95 13.53
N PRO A 30 50.18 -32.05 13.90
CA PRO A 30 48.74 -32.15 14.03
C PRO A 30 48.29 -31.88 15.44
N GLY A 31 47.10 -31.39 15.58
CA GLY A 31 46.56 -31.75 16.82
C GLY A 31 45.63 -30.86 17.58
N LEU A 32 44.59 -31.48 17.88
CA LEU A 32 43.64 -31.23 18.95
C LEU A 32 42.57 -30.16 18.66
N GLY A 33 41.54 -30.70 18.05
CA GLY A 33 40.21 -30.09 18.10
C GLY A 33 39.79 -29.83 19.54
N ARG A 34 39.55 -28.56 19.85
CA ARG A 34 38.75 -28.21 21.02
C ARG A 34 37.28 -28.54 20.73
N PRO A 35 36.57 -29.19 21.67
CA PRO A 35 35.14 -29.40 21.49
C PRO A 35 34.45 -28.03 21.49
N VAL A 36 33.71 -27.76 20.43
CA VAL A 36 32.72 -26.68 20.40
C VAL A 36 31.67 -27.04 21.45
N HIS A 37 31.66 -26.34 22.54
CA HIS A 37 30.55 -26.41 23.49
C HIS A 37 29.27 -26.00 22.75
N ALA A 38 28.43 -26.97 22.46
CA ALA A 38 27.03 -26.77 22.19
C ALA A 38 26.40 -26.18 23.47
N GLY A 39 25.75 -25.05 23.37
CA GLY A 39 24.85 -24.59 24.43
C GLY A 39 25.10 -23.22 25.01
N GLU A 40 25.17 -22.19 24.18
CA GLU A 40 24.53 -20.95 24.56
C GLU A 40 23.26 -20.83 23.70
N MET A 41 22.14 -21.25 24.29
CA MET A 41 20.83 -20.82 23.81
C MET A 41 20.86 -19.29 23.86
N ARG A 42 20.93 -18.64 22.69
CA ARG A 42 20.56 -17.25 22.58
C ARG A 42 19.20 -17.13 23.25
N PRO A 43 18.99 -16.17 24.16
CA PRO A 43 17.68 -15.97 24.75
C PRO A 43 16.71 -15.88 23.57
N SER A 44 15.60 -16.61 23.65
CA SER A 44 14.48 -16.46 22.71
C SER A 44 14.23 -14.96 22.61
N VAL A 45 14.38 -14.40 21.41
CA VAL A 45 13.94 -13.03 21.14
C VAL A 45 12.46 -13.09 21.44
N GLU A 46 12.03 -12.64 22.62
CA GLU A 46 10.62 -12.37 22.87
C GLU A 46 10.17 -11.53 21.71
N SER A 47 9.18 -12.02 20.96
CA SER A 47 8.67 -11.33 19.79
C SER A 47 8.13 -9.99 20.30
N ILE A 48 8.87 -8.92 20.03
CA ILE A 48 8.51 -7.57 20.43
C ILE A 48 7.25 -7.23 19.63
N SER A 49 6.09 -7.31 20.27
CA SER A 49 4.81 -7.02 19.64
C SER A 49 4.46 -5.55 19.86
N TYR A 50 4.45 -4.77 18.78
CA TYR A 50 3.91 -3.41 18.74
C TYR A 50 2.38 -3.47 18.61
N ALA A 51 1.67 -2.56 19.26
CA ALA A 51 0.20 -2.49 19.14
C ALA A 51 -0.22 -2.16 17.70
N SER A 52 0.44 -1.23 17.08
CA SER A 52 0.12 -0.72 15.73
C SER A 52 -1.39 -0.44 15.55
N PRO A 53 -1.97 0.52 16.30
CA PRO A 53 -3.40 0.82 16.21
C PRO A 53 -3.75 1.32 14.81
N LEU A 54 -4.68 0.65 14.14
CA LEU A 54 -5.10 0.99 12.78
C LEU A 54 -6.42 1.75 12.78
N GLU A 55 -7.37 1.33 13.60
CA GLU A 55 -8.72 1.89 13.66
C GLU A 55 -9.15 2.12 15.10
N VAL A 56 -10.06 3.07 15.30
CA VAL A 56 -10.68 3.37 16.59
C VAL A 56 -12.17 3.64 16.43
N LEU A 57 -13.00 3.02 17.25
CA LEU A 57 -14.44 3.25 17.31
C LEU A 57 -14.89 3.53 18.75
N LEU A 58 -15.84 4.44 18.87
CA LEU A 58 -16.57 4.66 20.12
C LEU A 58 -17.76 3.69 20.20
N SER A 59 -17.98 3.09 21.37
CA SER A 59 -19.17 2.24 21.58
C SER A 59 -20.48 3.02 21.33
N PRO A 60 -21.58 2.36 20.96
CA PRO A 60 -22.86 3.04 20.72
C PRO A 60 -23.37 3.88 21.87
N ASP A 61 -23.05 3.53 23.13
CA ASP A 61 -23.39 4.30 24.33
C ASP A 61 -22.38 5.41 24.67
N GLY A 62 -21.22 5.43 23.98
CA GLY A 62 -20.15 6.41 24.20
C GLY A 62 -19.27 6.14 25.42
N SER A 63 -19.43 5.00 26.09
CA SER A 63 -18.72 4.69 27.34
C SER A 63 -17.34 4.05 27.12
N ARG A 64 -17.12 3.40 25.98
CA ARG A 64 -15.88 2.65 25.68
C ARG A 64 -15.30 3.03 24.33
N LEU A 65 -13.98 3.04 24.23
CA LEU A 65 -13.23 3.08 22.98
C LEU A 65 -12.75 1.68 22.65
N TYR A 66 -12.98 1.26 21.42
CA TYR A 66 -12.46 0.02 20.85
C TYR A 66 -11.36 0.39 19.87
N VAL A 67 -10.18 -0.15 20.07
CA VAL A 67 -9.01 0.11 19.24
C VAL A 67 -8.56 -1.17 18.59
N LEU A 68 -8.58 -1.20 17.27
CA LEU A 68 -8.06 -2.31 16.48
C LEU A 68 -6.55 -2.18 16.40
N CYS A 69 -5.83 -3.10 17.02
CA CYS A 69 -4.38 -3.16 17.07
C CYS A 69 -3.87 -4.23 16.10
N GLN A 70 -3.40 -3.79 14.92
CA GLN A 70 -3.00 -4.70 13.85
C GLN A 70 -1.73 -5.49 14.19
N GLY A 71 -0.76 -4.84 14.85
CA GLY A 71 0.52 -5.47 15.15
C GLY A 71 0.49 -6.46 16.31
N SER A 72 -0.39 -6.26 17.30
CA SER A 72 -0.61 -7.19 18.41
C SER A 72 -1.80 -8.14 18.21
N GLU A 73 -2.50 -8.02 17.06
CA GLU A 73 -3.61 -8.90 16.68
C GLU A 73 -4.71 -8.95 17.76
N ASP A 74 -5.05 -7.79 18.33
CA ASP A 74 -6.06 -7.67 19.36
C ASP A 74 -6.98 -6.45 19.17
N ILE A 75 -8.13 -6.50 19.83
CA ILE A 75 -8.97 -5.33 20.06
C ILE A 75 -8.75 -4.88 21.51
N ARG A 76 -8.30 -3.63 21.69
CA ARG A 76 -8.18 -3.03 23.02
C ARG A 76 -9.42 -2.24 23.34
N VAL A 77 -10.05 -2.58 24.45
CA VAL A 77 -11.22 -1.89 24.97
C VAL A 77 -10.77 -0.98 26.10
N LEU A 78 -11.01 0.32 25.96
CA LEU A 78 -10.64 1.34 26.91
C LEU A 78 -11.90 2.05 27.44
N ASP A 79 -11.85 2.51 28.67
CA ASP A 79 -12.81 3.47 29.18
C ASP A 79 -12.69 4.82 28.44
N ALA A 80 -13.77 5.36 27.92
CA ALA A 80 -13.75 6.55 27.09
C ALA A 80 -13.50 7.88 27.84
N GLN A 81 -13.51 7.86 29.19
CA GLN A 81 -13.28 9.06 30.02
C GLN A 81 -11.84 9.15 30.51
N ASN A 82 -11.34 8.05 31.07
CA ASN A 82 -10.00 8.01 31.70
C ASN A 82 -8.96 7.23 30.87
N PHE A 83 -9.38 6.57 29.78
CA PHE A 83 -8.55 5.82 28.84
C PHE A 83 -7.85 4.59 29.45
N ALA A 84 -8.30 4.12 30.60
CA ALA A 84 -7.79 2.89 31.19
C ALA A 84 -8.18 1.68 30.30
N VAL A 85 -7.22 0.76 30.11
CA VAL A 85 -7.47 -0.48 29.37
C VAL A 85 -8.34 -1.39 30.22
N ILE A 86 -9.55 -1.70 29.74
CA ILE A 86 -10.51 -2.61 30.36
C ILE A 86 -10.16 -4.06 29.98
N LYS A 87 -9.89 -4.30 28.70
CA LYS A 87 -9.66 -5.64 28.14
C LYS A 87 -8.84 -5.59 26.86
N LYS A 88 -8.04 -6.63 26.65
CA LYS A 88 -7.45 -6.98 25.35
C LYS A 88 -8.13 -8.25 24.87
N ILE A 89 -8.66 -8.23 23.66
CA ILE A 89 -9.41 -9.35 23.07
C ILE A 89 -8.59 -9.83 21.87
N PRO A 90 -7.90 -10.98 21.95
CA PRO A 90 -7.19 -11.54 20.81
C PRO A 90 -8.16 -11.84 19.67
N VAL A 91 -7.75 -11.54 18.43
CA VAL A 91 -8.50 -11.84 17.20
C VAL A 91 -7.59 -12.59 16.22
N GLY A 92 -8.01 -12.78 14.96
CA GLY A 92 -7.16 -13.43 13.97
C GLY A 92 -6.09 -12.49 13.40
N ALA A 93 -5.21 -13.05 12.55
CA ALA A 93 -3.99 -12.39 12.07
C ALA A 93 -4.28 -11.22 11.13
N VAL A 94 -3.50 -10.15 11.33
CA VAL A 94 -3.53 -8.90 10.56
C VAL A 94 -4.95 -8.31 10.50
N PRO A 95 -5.58 -7.97 11.65
CA PRO A 95 -6.90 -7.37 11.64
C PRO A 95 -6.86 -5.98 10.97
N ARG A 96 -7.91 -5.63 10.18
CA ARG A 96 -7.93 -4.38 9.40
C ARG A 96 -9.14 -3.50 9.65
N GLY A 97 -10.32 -4.04 9.73
CA GLY A 97 -11.54 -3.25 9.90
C GLY A 97 -12.50 -3.90 10.89
N PHE A 98 -13.36 -3.09 11.48
CA PHE A 98 -14.35 -3.56 12.43
C PHE A 98 -15.59 -2.68 12.46
N SER A 99 -16.71 -3.24 12.86
CA SER A 99 -17.96 -2.50 13.07
C SER A 99 -18.85 -3.19 14.09
N PHE A 100 -19.70 -2.39 14.74
CA PHE A 100 -20.72 -2.91 15.64
C PHE A 100 -21.93 -3.47 14.88
N SER A 101 -22.63 -4.43 15.51
CA SER A 101 -24.01 -4.72 15.15
C SER A 101 -24.90 -3.51 15.45
N PRO A 102 -26.07 -3.35 14.79
CA PRO A 102 -26.95 -2.21 14.99
C PRO A 102 -27.40 -2.00 16.45
N ASP A 103 -27.54 -3.09 17.21
CA ASP A 103 -27.87 -3.07 18.65
C ASP A 103 -26.65 -2.90 19.56
N GLY A 104 -25.44 -2.89 19.00
CA GLY A 104 -24.19 -2.79 19.75
C GLY A 104 -23.79 -4.05 20.53
N ALA A 105 -24.55 -5.13 20.44
CA ALA A 105 -24.30 -6.36 21.20
C ALA A 105 -23.12 -7.17 20.66
N LYS A 106 -22.76 -6.99 19.40
CA LYS A 106 -21.63 -7.64 18.75
C LYS A 106 -20.70 -6.63 18.13
N LEU A 107 -19.40 -6.99 18.06
CA LEU A 107 -18.39 -6.32 17.25
C LEU A 107 -17.82 -7.33 16.26
N TYR A 108 -17.80 -6.99 14.99
CA TYR A 108 -17.25 -7.80 13.91
C TYR A 108 -15.87 -7.27 13.54
N VAL A 109 -14.87 -8.15 13.39
CA VAL A 109 -13.48 -7.80 13.10
C VAL A 109 -12.97 -8.63 11.94
N THR A 110 -12.49 -7.99 10.87
CA THR A 110 -11.88 -8.69 9.72
C THR A 110 -10.43 -9.09 10.03
N ASN A 111 -10.09 -10.35 9.78
CA ASN A 111 -8.74 -10.92 9.93
C ASN A 111 -8.17 -11.20 8.54
N SER A 112 -7.40 -10.25 8.01
CA SER A 112 -7.03 -10.23 6.59
C SER A 112 -6.15 -11.41 6.17
N SER A 113 -5.22 -11.86 7.02
CA SER A 113 -4.34 -12.98 6.66
C SER A 113 -4.99 -14.35 6.78
N GLU A 114 -6.15 -14.45 7.45
CA GLU A 114 -6.85 -15.72 7.68
C GLU A 114 -8.13 -15.88 6.85
N ASP A 115 -8.52 -14.84 6.09
CA ASP A 115 -9.77 -14.80 5.33
C ASP A 115 -11.01 -15.07 6.21
N THR A 116 -11.04 -14.40 7.38
CA THR A 116 -12.10 -14.59 8.37
C THR A 116 -12.61 -13.28 8.95
N VAL A 117 -13.78 -13.38 9.62
CA VAL A 117 -14.32 -12.34 10.51
C VAL A 117 -14.48 -12.94 11.90
N SER A 118 -13.86 -12.33 12.91
CA SER A 118 -14.11 -12.62 14.32
C SER A 118 -15.36 -11.90 14.80
N VAL A 119 -16.22 -12.60 15.57
CA VAL A 119 -17.42 -12.06 16.20
C VAL A 119 -17.18 -11.94 17.69
N ILE A 120 -17.19 -10.73 18.22
CA ILE A 120 -16.98 -10.44 19.64
C ILE A 120 -18.32 -10.11 20.28
N ASP A 121 -18.63 -10.75 21.41
CA ASP A 121 -19.71 -10.36 22.32
C ASP A 121 -19.25 -9.14 23.13
N THR A 122 -19.91 -8.00 22.99
CA THR A 122 -19.48 -6.73 23.61
C THR A 122 -19.76 -6.65 25.11
N ALA A 123 -20.64 -7.48 25.64
CA ALA A 123 -20.90 -7.59 27.08
C ALA A 123 -19.86 -8.47 27.78
N LYS A 124 -19.49 -9.59 27.14
CA LYS A 124 -18.51 -10.54 27.67
C LYS A 124 -17.07 -10.15 27.37
N LEU A 125 -16.86 -9.33 26.33
CA LEU A 125 -15.56 -8.95 25.79
C LEU A 125 -14.71 -10.17 25.40
N GLU A 126 -15.29 -11.06 24.61
CA GLU A 126 -14.65 -12.28 24.11
C GLU A 126 -15.11 -12.61 22.68
N VAL A 127 -14.26 -13.30 21.90
CA VAL A 127 -14.63 -13.85 20.60
C VAL A 127 -15.55 -15.04 20.81
N VAL A 128 -16.74 -15.00 20.20
CA VAL A 128 -17.76 -16.07 20.30
C VAL A 128 -17.91 -16.87 19.03
N ALA A 129 -17.41 -16.39 17.90
CA ALA A 129 -17.40 -17.11 16.62
C ALA A 129 -16.33 -16.53 15.67
N THR A 130 -15.94 -17.33 14.68
CA THR A 130 -15.07 -16.92 13.56
C THR A 130 -15.65 -17.48 12.27
N TRP A 131 -15.87 -16.62 11.28
CA TRP A 131 -16.55 -16.95 10.03
C TRP A 131 -15.64 -16.75 8.83
N LYS A 132 -15.75 -17.61 7.81
CA LYS A 132 -15.01 -17.50 6.53
C LYS A 132 -15.57 -16.41 5.65
N THR A 133 -14.68 -15.79 4.84
CA THR A 133 -15.02 -14.74 3.87
C THR A 133 -14.30 -14.95 2.53
N GLY A 134 -14.27 -13.93 1.70
CA GLY A 134 -13.36 -13.86 0.55
C GLY A 134 -11.91 -13.56 0.97
N ALA A 135 -11.03 -13.36 -0.02
CA ALA A 135 -9.61 -13.22 0.23
C ALA A 135 -9.22 -11.81 0.70
N GLU A 136 -8.49 -11.76 1.82
CA GLU A 136 -8.01 -10.55 2.49
C GLU A 136 -9.14 -9.58 2.86
N PRO A 137 -10.05 -9.97 3.80
CA PRO A 137 -11.10 -9.09 4.27
C PRO A 137 -10.50 -7.86 4.96
N SER A 138 -10.99 -6.68 4.60
CA SER A 138 -10.41 -5.39 5.03
C SER A 138 -11.40 -4.50 5.77
N SER A 139 -12.68 -4.64 5.54
CA SER A 139 -13.73 -3.87 6.22
C SER A 139 -15.02 -4.70 6.32
N VAL A 140 -15.83 -4.40 7.32
CA VAL A 140 -17.10 -5.06 7.55
C VAL A 140 -18.14 -4.05 8.02
N VAL A 141 -19.38 -4.18 7.54
CA VAL A 141 -20.53 -3.43 8.05
C VAL A 141 -21.74 -4.36 8.19
N ALA A 142 -22.53 -4.14 9.24
CA ALA A 142 -23.83 -4.79 9.40
C ALA A 142 -24.92 -3.94 8.75
N GLU A 143 -25.88 -4.55 8.07
CA GLU A 143 -27.07 -3.84 7.62
C GLU A 143 -27.97 -3.41 8.81
N PRO A 144 -28.86 -2.42 8.65
CA PRO A 144 -29.69 -1.91 9.73
C PRO A 144 -30.59 -2.96 10.40
N GLY A 145 -31.03 -3.97 9.64
CA GLY A 145 -31.81 -5.10 10.16
C GLY A 145 -31.00 -6.08 11.01
N GLY A 146 -29.67 -6.00 10.99
CA GLY A 146 -28.79 -6.89 11.75
C GLY A 146 -28.78 -8.34 11.29
N THR A 147 -29.38 -8.64 10.12
CA THR A 147 -29.50 -10.01 9.60
C THR A 147 -28.35 -10.39 8.66
N ARG A 148 -27.68 -9.40 8.07
CA ARG A 148 -26.56 -9.61 7.14
C ARG A 148 -25.36 -8.74 7.47
N LEU A 149 -24.19 -9.28 7.13
CA LEU A 149 -22.93 -8.56 7.13
C LEU A 149 -22.42 -8.44 5.69
N PHE A 150 -21.83 -7.29 5.39
CA PHE A 150 -21.11 -7.06 4.14
C PHE A 150 -19.63 -6.93 4.49
N VAL A 151 -18.78 -7.71 3.81
CA VAL A 151 -17.34 -7.78 4.06
C VAL A 151 -16.60 -7.49 2.77
N ALA A 152 -15.81 -6.41 2.74
CA ALA A 152 -14.97 -6.09 1.61
C ALA A 152 -13.73 -6.98 1.60
N ASN A 153 -13.46 -7.64 0.48
CA ASN A 153 -12.36 -8.56 0.28
C ASN A 153 -11.36 -7.96 -0.74
N ARG A 154 -10.21 -7.54 -0.26
CA ARG A 154 -9.26 -6.72 -1.01
C ARG A 154 -8.62 -7.45 -2.19
N ILE A 155 -8.29 -8.73 -2.04
CA ILE A 155 -7.63 -9.53 -3.08
C ILE A 155 -8.62 -10.14 -4.05
N SER A 156 -9.77 -10.61 -3.58
CA SER A 156 -10.77 -11.16 -4.49
C SER A 156 -11.60 -10.10 -5.22
N ASN A 157 -11.42 -8.81 -4.87
CA ASN A 157 -12.12 -7.68 -5.50
C ASN A 157 -13.64 -7.82 -5.46
N ASP A 158 -14.15 -8.28 -4.33
CA ASP A 158 -15.56 -8.56 -4.13
C ASP A 158 -16.03 -8.21 -2.71
N ILE A 159 -17.32 -8.33 -2.47
CA ILE A 159 -17.94 -8.13 -1.17
C ILE A 159 -18.74 -9.38 -0.84
N SER A 160 -18.34 -10.09 0.23
CA SER A 160 -19.09 -11.20 0.80
C SER A 160 -20.32 -10.68 1.54
N VAL A 161 -21.48 -11.30 1.32
CA VAL A 161 -22.70 -11.06 2.08
C VAL A 161 -22.95 -12.29 2.95
N LEU A 162 -22.73 -12.14 4.26
CA LEU A 162 -22.86 -13.22 5.23
C LEU A 162 -24.16 -13.09 6.02
N ASP A 163 -24.74 -14.21 6.38
CA ASP A 163 -25.77 -14.28 7.41
C ASP A 163 -25.18 -13.92 8.77
N ALA A 164 -25.72 -12.92 9.46
CA ALA A 164 -25.15 -12.38 10.69
C ALA A 164 -25.39 -13.24 11.94
N ALA A 165 -26.15 -14.33 11.83
CA ALA A 165 -26.36 -15.31 12.92
C ALA A 165 -25.40 -16.51 12.76
N THR A 166 -25.20 -16.97 11.54
CA THR A 166 -24.52 -18.24 11.24
C THR A 166 -23.14 -18.07 10.58
N GLY A 167 -22.87 -16.90 9.96
CA GLY A 167 -21.67 -16.65 9.17
C GLY A 167 -21.67 -17.32 7.79
N VAL A 168 -22.78 -17.94 7.38
CA VAL A 168 -22.88 -18.57 6.06
C VAL A 168 -22.93 -17.50 4.98
N GLU A 169 -22.05 -17.63 3.97
CA GLU A 169 -22.05 -16.74 2.81
C GLU A 169 -23.29 -16.99 1.95
N GLN A 170 -24.15 -15.96 1.85
CA GLN A 170 -25.38 -16.00 1.07
C GLN A 170 -25.16 -15.54 -0.37
N LYS A 171 -24.22 -14.61 -0.56
CA LYS A 171 -23.98 -13.97 -1.85
C LYS A 171 -22.59 -13.34 -1.90
N ARG A 172 -22.07 -13.16 -3.09
CA ARG A 172 -20.85 -12.42 -3.37
C ARG A 172 -21.12 -11.36 -4.43
N LEU A 173 -20.74 -10.11 -4.17
CA LEU A 173 -20.96 -8.97 -5.06
C LEU A 173 -19.62 -8.54 -5.68
N SER A 174 -19.62 -8.28 -6.99
CA SER A 174 -18.44 -7.74 -7.66
C SER A 174 -18.20 -6.30 -7.22
N ALA A 175 -16.98 -5.99 -6.80
CA ALA A 175 -16.52 -4.65 -6.44
C ALA A 175 -15.39 -4.19 -7.39
N GLY A 176 -14.92 -2.97 -7.21
CA GLY A 176 -13.70 -2.48 -7.84
C GLY A 176 -12.45 -3.12 -7.26
N ARG A 177 -11.30 -2.79 -7.83
CA ARG A 177 -10.02 -3.40 -7.49
C ARG A 177 -9.52 -2.99 -6.11
N GLY A 178 -9.28 -3.97 -5.24
CA GLY A 178 -8.83 -3.72 -3.87
C GLY A 178 -9.93 -3.14 -2.99
N ALA A 179 -11.14 -3.73 -2.98
CA ALA A 179 -12.23 -3.33 -2.10
C ALA A 179 -11.73 -3.21 -0.65
N SER A 180 -11.77 -1.99 -0.08
CA SER A 180 -11.00 -1.68 1.12
C SER A 180 -11.84 -1.22 2.29
N TYR A 181 -12.69 -0.22 2.11
CA TYR A 181 -13.54 0.34 3.16
C TYR A 181 -15.01 0.24 2.79
N LEU A 182 -15.83 -0.05 3.80
CA LEU A 182 -17.28 -0.05 3.71
C LEU A 182 -17.86 0.95 4.70
N THR A 183 -18.83 1.74 4.25
CA THR A 183 -19.61 2.63 5.10
C THR A 183 -21.09 2.51 4.75
N LEU A 184 -21.92 2.37 5.78
CA LEU A 184 -23.37 2.42 5.66
C LEU A 184 -23.83 3.88 5.61
N ALA A 185 -24.67 4.23 4.64
CA ALA A 185 -25.33 5.55 4.63
C ALA A 185 -26.12 5.76 5.92
N PRO A 186 -26.23 7.01 6.44
CA PRO A 186 -26.94 7.28 7.69
C PRO A 186 -28.41 6.85 7.69
N ASP A 187 -29.07 6.82 6.53
CA ASP A 187 -30.45 6.31 6.38
C ASP A 187 -30.54 4.76 6.30
N GLY A 188 -29.39 4.09 6.28
CA GLY A 188 -29.29 2.64 6.20
C GLY A 188 -29.64 2.03 4.83
N SER A 189 -29.96 2.83 3.83
CA SER A 189 -30.44 2.32 2.53
C SER A 189 -29.32 1.78 1.64
N LYS A 190 -28.11 2.32 1.75
CA LYS A 190 -26.99 2.02 0.87
C LYS A 190 -25.70 1.76 1.65
N ILE A 191 -24.86 0.91 1.09
CA ILE A 191 -23.49 0.70 1.53
C ILE A 191 -22.57 1.19 0.41
N TYR A 192 -21.53 1.93 0.78
CA TYR A 192 -20.52 2.48 -0.12
C TYR A 192 -19.19 1.77 0.13
N ALA A 193 -18.55 1.31 -0.93
CA ALA A 193 -17.26 0.65 -0.88
C ALA A 193 -16.20 1.45 -1.65
N THR A 194 -15.08 1.78 -1.02
CA THR A 194 -13.92 2.39 -1.66
C THR A 194 -12.89 1.34 -2.06
N HIS A 195 -11.95 1.71 -2.92
CA HIS A 195 -10.98 0.81 -3.52
C HIS A 195 -9.57 1.38 -3.43
N VAL A 196 -8.65 0.55 -2.94
CA VAL A 196 -7.26 0.95 -2.68
C VAL A 196 -6.37 0.86 -3.92
N TYR A 197 -6.83 0.21 -4.98
CA TYR A 197 -6.09 0.17 -6.24
C TYR A 197 -6.93 0.76 -7.38
N PRO A 198 -6.29 1.51 -8.31
CA PRO A 198 -6.98 2.03 -9.48
C PRO A 198 -7.40 0.89 -10.41
N ASN A 199 -8.41 1.16 -11.20
CA ASN A 199 -8.76 0.30 -12.32
C ASN A 199 -7.56 0.22 -13.28
N PRO A 200 -7.22 -0.95 -13.86
CA PRO A 200 -6.14 -1.06 -14.82
C PRO A 200 -6.39 -0.11 -16.00
N SER A 201 -5.58 0.93 -16.10
CA SER A 201 -5.72 1.94 -17.14
C SER A 201 -4.81 1.65 -18.33
N ALA A 202 -5.15 2.21 -19.49
CA ALA A 202 -4.24 2.17 -20.61
C ALA A 202 -2.98 2.98 -20.30
N TYR A 203 -1.88 2.58 -20.90
CA TYR A 203 -0.64 3.33 -20.87
C TYR A 203 -0.88 4.83 -21.15
N ARG A 204 -0.30 5.71 -20.33
CA ARG A 204 -0.46 7.16 -20.38
C ARG A 204 -1.90 7.68 -20.21
N THR A 205 -2.75 6.93 -19.56
CA THR A 205 -4.07 7.40 -19.14
C THR A 205 -4.01 7.82 -17.68
N ALA A 206 -4.72 8.88 -17.31
CA ALA A 206 -4.89 9.26 -15.91
C ALA A 206 -5.53 8.08 -15.13
N PRO A 207 -5.12 7.85 -13.90
CA PRO A 207 -5.72 6.80 -13.09
C PRO A 207 -7.19 7.09 -12.81
N GLU A 208 -7.94 6.04 -12.56
CA GLU A 208 -9.33 6.12 -12.14
C GLU A 208 -9.62 5.06 -11.10
N SER A 209 -10.18 5.48 -9.99
CA SER A 209 -10.79 4.60 -9.00
C SER A 209 -12.32 4.77 -9.04
N GLU A 210 -13.03 4.12 -8.13
CA GLU A 210 -14.49 4.22 -8.05
C GLU A 210 -14.99 4.05 -6.62
N ILE A 211 -16.23 4.42 -6.37
CA ILE A 211 -16.98 4.01 -5.18
C ILE A 211 -18.09 3.08 -5.66
N THR A 212 -18.07 1.82 -5.24
CA THR A 212 -19.16 0.87 -5.51
C THR A 212 -20.32 1.13 -4.54
N VAL A 213 -21.53 1.31 -5.06
CA VAL A 213 -22.74 1.59 -4.28
C VAL A 213 -23.64 0.37 -4.28
N ILE A 214 -24.02 -0.11 -3.10
CA ILE A 214 -24.80 -1.32 -2.87
C ILE A 214 -26.11 -0.93 -2.21
N ASP A 215 -27.24 -1.45 -2.73
CA ASP A 215 -28.51 -1.44 -2.03
C ASP A 215 -28.44 -2.45 -0.86
N ALA A 216 -28.51 -1.93 0.36
CA ALA A 216 -28.30 -2.74 1.57
C ALA A 216 -29.41 -3.79 1.74
N ALA A 217 -30.67 -3.45 1.42
CA ALA A 217 -31.81 -4.36 1.59
C ALA A 217 -31.84 -5.48 0.53
N ARG A 218 -31.46 -5.17 -0.72
CA ARG A 218 -31.48 -6.14 -1.83
C ARG A 218 -30.17 -6.89 -1.98
N ALA A 219 -29.09 -6.41 -1.36
CA ALA A 219 -27.72 -6.90 -1.52
C ALA A 219 -27.32 -6.99 -3.01
N VAL A 220 -27.45 -5.90 -3.73
CA VAL A 220 -27.05 -5.76 -5.14
C VAL A 220 -26.29 -4.46 -5.35
N VAL A 221 -25.28 -4.49 -6.24
CA VAL A 221 -24.62 -3.26 -6.71
C VAL A 221 -25.62 -2.48 -7.58
N VAL A 222 -25.83 -1.22 -7.24
CA VAL A 222 -26.80 -0.35 -7.92
C VAL A 222 -26.14 0.81 -8.64
N ASP A 223 -24.89 1.15 -8.29
CA ASP A 223 -24.17 2.26 -8.93
C ASP A 223 -22.66 2.11 -8.75
N ARG A 224 -21.88 2.81 -9.56
CA ARG A 224 -20.43 2.98 -9.45
C ARG A 224 -20.11 4.44 -9.72
N ILE A 225 -19.65 5.15 -8.70
CA ILE A 225 -19.28 6.56 -8.79
C ILE A 225 -17.82 6.64 -9.21
N PRO A 226 -17.48 7.14 -10.41
CA PRO A 226 -16.10 7.23 -10.85
C PRO A 226 -15.37 8.34 -10.09
N LEU A 227 -14.11 8.08 -9.76
CA LEU A 227 -13.18 9.01 -9.13
C LEU A 227 -12.04 9.29 -10.13
N HIS A 228 -12.30 10.21 -11.06
CA HIS A 228 -11.36 10.56 -12.13
C HIS A 228 -10.11 11.22 -11.56
N GLY A 229 -8.92 10.76 -11.99
CA GLY A 229 -7.64 11.24 -11.49
C GLY A 229 -7.21 10.62 -10.15
N ILE A 230 -8.14 10.05 -9.39
CA ILE A 230 -7.84 9.43 -8.09
C ILE A 230 -7.42 7.97 -8.31
N ALA A 231 -6.24 7.62 -7.82
CA ALA A 231 -5.76 6.25 -7.89
C ALA A 231 -6.20 5.39 -6.70
N HIS A 232 -6.19 5.98 -5.50
CA HIS A 232 -6.40 5.26 -4.25
C HIS A 232 -7.47 5.97 -3.45
N ALA A 233 -8.53 5.26 -3.08
CA ALA A 233 -9.56 5.76 -2.18
C ALA A 233 -9.56 4.93 -0.89
N PHE A 234 -9.54 5.62 0.25
CA PHE A 234 -9.46 4.97 1.56
C PHE A 234 -10.78 5.13 2.33
N HIS A 235 -10.76 5.75 3.48
CA HIS A 235 -11.93 5.96 4.32
C HIS A 235 -13.02 6.76 3.62
N ILE A 236 -14.24 6.52 4.05
CA ILE A 236 -15.43 7.22 3.59
C ILE A 236 -16.34 7.50 4.79
N ASP A 237 -16.84 8.72 4.89
CA ASP A 237 -17.78 9.14 5.92
C ASP A 237 -18.89 10.03 5.34
N PHE A 238 -19.99 10.13 6.04
CA PHE A 238 -21.16 10.89 5.62
C PHE A 238 -21.55 11.95 6.65
N SER A 239 -22.07 13.08 6.15
CA SER A 239 -22.83 13.98 7.02
C SER A 239 -24.04 13.25 7.63
N PRO A 240 -24.49 13.62 8.84
CA PRO A 240 -25.57 12.90 9.54
C PRO A 240 -26.89 12.81 8.75
N ASP A 241 -27.14 13.74 7.85
CA ASP A 241 -28.31 13.74 6.97
C ASP A 241 -28.11 12.90 5.67
N GLY A 242 -26.94 12.27 5.50
CA GLY A 242 -26.61 11.45 4.34
C GLY A 242 -26.47 12.19 3.01
N ARG A 243 -26.55 13.53 3.01
CA ARG A 243 -26.57 14.33 1.79
C ARG A 243 -25.20 14.65 1.23
N LEU A 244 -24.16 14.59 2.07
CA LEU A 244 -22.76 14.81 1.73
C LEU A 244 -21.93 13.62 2.18
N GLY A 245 -21.22 12.98 1.24
CA GLY A 245 -20.17 11.99 1.48
C GLY A 245 -18.81 12.59 1.23
N ALA A 246 -17.80 12.09 1.94
CA ALA A 246 -16.39 12.42 1.75
C ALA A 246 -15.54 11.15 1.76
N THR A 247 -14.61 11.03 0.82
CA THR A 247 -13.58 9.98 0.82
C THR A 247 -12.19 10.60 0.70
N THR A 248 -11.21 10.02 1.37
CA THR A 248 -9.80 10.40 1.25
C THR A 248 -9.15 9.70 0.07
N GLY A 249 -8.17 10.33 -0.56
CA GLY A 249 -7.47 9.72 -1.68
C GLY A 249 -6.25 10.50 -2.16
N TYR A 250 -5.58 9.94 -3.16
CA TYR A 250 -4.46 10.61 -3.85
C TYR A 250 -4.79 10.81 -5.31
N HIS A 251 -4.41 11.99 -5.80
CA HIS A 251 -4.29 12.26 -7.22
C HIS A 251 -2.81 12.19 -7.61
N PRO A 252 -2.30 11.04 -8.10
CA PRO A 252 -0.91 10.92 -8.50
C PRO A 252 -0.67 11.62 -9.82
N LYS A 253 0.41 12.40 -9.89
CA LYS A 253 0.87 13.02 -11.14
C LYS A 253 1.87 12.12 -11.86
N ASN A 254 1.55 10.85 -11.97
CA ASN A 254 2.42 9.79 -12.48
C ASN A 254 2.80 9.95 -13.97
N LEU A 255 2.05 10.74 -14.71
CA LEU A 255 2.32 11.05 -16.12
C LEU A 255 3.26 12.25 -16.33
N VAL A 256 3.57 12.98 -15.25
CA VAL A 256 4.50 14.11 -15.24
C VAL A 256 5.83 13.65 -14.65
N THR A 257 6.94 14.20 -15.12
CA THR A 257 8.25 13.81 -14.60
C THR A 257 8.42 14.22 -13.15
N LEU A 258 9.08 13.41 -12.33
CA LEU A 258 9.41 13.76 -10.95
C LEU A 258 10.35 14.98 -10.82
N ALA A 259 10.91 15.47 -11.92
CA ALA A 259 11.63 16.74 -11.94
C ALA A 259 10.77 17.92 -11.44
N HIS A 260 9.45 17.79 -11.50
CA HIS A 260 8.51 18.78 -10.99
C HIS A 260 8.16 18.63 -9.50
N LEU A 261 8.84 17.79 -8.75
CA LEU A 261 8.62 17.62 -7.30
C LEU A 261 8.69 18.96 -6.54
N GLU A 262 9.62 19.81 -6.90
CA GLU A 262 9.78 21.16 -6.33
C GLU A 262 8.57 22.07 -6.55
N HIS A 263 7.66 21.69 -7.42
CA HIS A 263 6.45 22.43 -7.76
C HIS A 263 5.17 21.66 -7.39
N GLY A 264 5.24 20.76 -6.42
CA GLY A 264 4.09 19.92 -6.03
C GLY A 264 3.77 18.85 -7.09
N GLY A 265 4.81 18.26 -7.70
CA GLY A 265 4.67 17.48 -8.92
C GLY A 265 4.44 15.99 -8.76
N ALA A 266 4.50 15.39 -7.56
CA ALA A 266 4.39 13.93 -7.42
C ALA A 266 2.96 13.48 -7.12
N PHE A 267 2.34 14.05 -6.11
CA PHE A 267 0.99 13.73 -5.65
C PHE A 267 0.24 15.01 -5.30
N GLU A 268 -1.06 14.97 -5.39
CA GLU A 268 -1.98 15.84 -4.68
C GLU A 268 -2.74 14.99 -3.68
N ASP A 269 -2.64 15.38 -2.43
CA ASP A 269 -3.35 14.74 -1.34
C ASP A 269 -4.74 15.38 -1.24
N THR A 270 -5.79 14.58 -1.35
CA THR A 270 -7.14 15.11 -1.58
C THR A 270 -8.19 14.41 -0.73
N ILE A 271 -9.35 15.04 -0.60
CA ILE A 271 -10.62 14.38 -0.36
C ILE A 271 -11.51 14.56 -1.58
N THR A 272 -12.34 13.59 -1.87
CA THR A 272 -13.41 13.74 -2.86
C THR A 272 -14.74 13.82 -2.15
N LEU A 273 -15.46 14.91 -2.38
CA LEU A 273 -16.83 15.12 -1.90
C LEU A 273 -17.83 14.66 -2.96
N PHE A 274 -18.93 14.07 -2.52
CA PHE A 274 -20.02 13.60 -3.40
C PHE A 274 -21.37 13.63 -2.64
N GLY A 275 -22.44 13.36 -3.35
CA GLY A 275 -23.79 13.27 -2.77
C GLY A 275 -24.76 14.32 -3.25
N ALA A 276 -25.97 14.33 -2.65
CA ALA A 276 -27.10 15.12 -3.12
C ALA A 276 -26.89 16.66 -2.99
N ASP A 277 -26.05 17.09 -2.03
CA ASP A 277 -25.76 18.51 -1.84
C ASP A 277 -24.88 19.10 -2.96
N LEU A 278 -24.21 18.24 -3.74
CA LEU A 278 -23.29 18.64 -4.81
C LEU A 278 -23.80 18.26 -6.21
N GLY A 279 -24.53 17.16 -6.34
CA GLY A 279 -24.98 16.62 -7.65
C GLY A 279 -23.84 16.12 -8.55
N ARG A 280 -22.60 16.12 -8.06
CA ARG A 280 -21.38 15.66 -8.76
C ARG A 280 -20.31 15.27 -7.74
N THR A 281 -19.24 14.66 -8.21
CA THR A 281 -17.99 14.54 -7.42
C THR A 281 -17.19 15.84 -7.48
N VAL A 282 -16.58 16.22 -6.38
CA VAL A 282 -15.69 17.39 -6.27
C VAL A 282 -14.42 16.98 -5.56
N GLU A 283 -13.32 17.04 -6.27
CA GLU A 283 -12.00 16.85 -5.69
C GLU A 283 -11.56 18.12 -4.97
N VAL A 284 -11.08 17.97 -3.73
CA VAL A 284 -10.70 19.04 -2.83
C VAL A 284 -9.26 18.83 -2.37
N PRO A 285 -8.30 19.66 -2.80
CA PRO A 285 -6.91 19.54 -2.38
C PRO A 285 -6.75 19.89 -0.89
N LEU A 286 -5.86 19.14 -0.24
CA LEU A 286 -5.45 19.36 1.15
C LEU A 286 -4.12 20.11 1.24
N ASP A 287 -3.35 20.11 0.17
CA ASP A 287 -1.99 20.62 0.09
C ASP A 287 -1.95 22.13 -0.09
N GLU A 288 -0.88 22.71 0.41
CA GLU A 288 -0.40 24.06 0.12
C GLU A 288 1.04 23.97 -0.41
N LEU A 289 1.49 24.99 -1.12
CA LEU A 289 2.81 25.01 -1.76
C LEU A 289 3.98 24.62 -0.81
N GLU A 290 3.86 24.93 0.47
CA GLU A 290 4.88 24.67 1.48
C GLU A 290 4.42 23.70 2.59
N ARG A 291 3.24 23.10 2.45
CA ARG A 291 2.63 22.22 3.48
C ARG A 291 1.79 21.14 2.84
N TYR A 292 2.30 19.95 2.86
CA TYR A 292 1.62 18.79 2.29
C TYR A 292 0.94 17.94 3.37
N ALA A 293 -0.19 17.35 3.01
CA ALA A 293 -0.99 16.47 3.86
C ALA A 293 -0.82 15.01 3.45
N SER A 294 0.42 14.60 3.21
CA SER A 294 0.80 13.33 2.61
C SER A 294 0.15 12.11 3.26
N GLN A 295 -0.38 11.22 2.44
CA GLN A 295 -1.08 9.99 2.82
C GLN A 295 -2.36 10.26 3.63
N PRO A 296 -3.34 11.00 3.10
CA PRO A 296 -4.65 11.14 3.74
C PRO A 296 -5.34 9.78 3.85
N PHE A 297 -5.86 9.45 5.04
CA PHE A 297 -6.40 8.13 5.30
C PHE A 297 -7.79 8.18 5.93
N GLY A 298 -7.92 8.55 7.21
CA GLY A 298 -9.19 8.65 7.90
C GLY A 298 -9.90 9.97 7.60
N VAL A 299 -11.21 9.96 7.49
CA VAL A 299 -12.06 11.14 7.37
C VAL A 299 -13.22 11.06 8.36
N ALA A 300 -13.58 12.19 8.97
CA ALA A 300 -14.74 12.30 9.84
C ALA A 300 -15.43 13.66 9.65
N ILE A 301 -16.74 13.64 9.41
CA ILE A 301 -17.57 14.84 9.26
C ILE A 301 -18.23 15.14 10.61
N ALA A 302 -18.06 16.37 11.11
CA ALA A 302 -18.65 16.79 12.38
C ALA A 302 -20.19 16.65 12.38
N PRO A 303 -20.81 16.21 13.49
CA PRO A 303 -22.27 16.02 13.57
C PRO A 303 -23.10 17.26 13.22
N ASN A 304 -22.56 18.45 13.46
CA ASN A 304 -23.19 19.73 13.14
C ASN A 304 -22.82 20.27 11.75
N LYS A 305 -22.13 19.48 10.92
CA LYS A 305 -21.65 19.88 9.58
C LYS A 305 -20.74 21.12 9.57
N SER A 306 -20.06 21.42 10.69
CA SER A 306 -19.16 22.57 10.76
C SER A 306 -17.76 22.29 10.26
N ARG A 307 -17.29 21.04 10.37
CA ARG A 307 -15.90 20.64 10.11
C ARG A 307 -15.82 19.28 9.42
N ILE A 308 -14.72 19.11 8.69
CA ILE A 308 -14.22 17.79 8.26
C ILE A 308 -12.82 17.64 8.85
N TYR A 309 -12.53 16.48 9.41
CA TYR A 309 -11.21 16.08 9.94
C TYR A 309 -10.62 15.00 9.07
N ILE A 310 -9.34 15.14 8.72
CA ILE A 310 -8.63 14.18 7.86
C ILE A 310 -7.30 13.84 8.52
N SER A 311 -7.02 12.56 8.79
CA SER A 311 -5.71 12.10 9.21
C SER A 311 -4.79 11.92 8.00
N SER A 312 -3.52 12.34 8.14
CA SER A 312 -2.49 12.26 7.07
C SER A 312 -1.28 11.52 7.60
N GLY A 313 -1.15 10.25 7.20
CA GLY A 313 -0.19 9.29 7.77
C GLY A 313 1.27 9.66 7.52
N GLY A 314 1.59 10.18 6.34
CA GLY A 314 2.95 10.57 5.97
C GLY A 314 3.38 11.89 6.59
N SER A 315 2.44 12.81 6.83
CA SER A 315 2.69 14.14 7.40
C SER A 315 2.44 14.21 8.91
N GLU A 316 1.96 13.12 9.55
CA GLU A 316 1.81 13.00 11.00
C GLU A 316 0.88 14.09 11.59
N LEU A 317 -0.21 14.39 10.90
CA LEU A 317 -1.14 15.46 11.27
C LEU A 317 -2.61 15.10 11.00
N VAL A 318 -3.49 15.92 11.58
CA VAL A 318 -4.92 15.99 11.25
C VAL A 318 -5.23 17.33 10.62
N THR A 319 -5.68 17.35 9.38
CA THR A 319 -6.17 18.53 8.68
C THR A 319 -7.61 18.82 9.13
N VAL A 320 -7.91 20.07 9.46
CA VAL A 320 -9.24 20.53 9.86
C VAL A 320 -9.80 21.48 8.80
N ILE A 321 -10.87 21.10 8.15
CA ILE A 321 -11.56 21.90 7.12
C ILE A 321 -12.80 22.55 7.70
N ASP A 322 -13.02 23.84 7.38
CA ASP A 322 -14.28 24.55 7.60
C ASP A 322 -15.26 24.17 6.48
N LEU A 323 -16.21 23.29 6.77
CA LEU A 323 -17.13 22.81 5.75
C LEU A 323 -18.02 23.91 5.13
N PRO A 324 -18.61 24.83 5.89
CA PRO A 324 -19.33 25.99 5.31
C PRO A 324 -18.48 26.80 4.33
N ARG A 325 -17.22 27.14 4.68
CA ARG A 325 -16.30 27.86 3.79
C ARG A 325 -15.97 27.05 2.54
N LEU A 326 -15.70 25.77 2.68
CA LEU A 326 -15.46 24.88 1.56
C LEU A 326 -16.66 24.83 0.62
N MET A 327 -17.88 24.66 1.14
CA MET A 327 -19.08 24.64 0.32
C MET A 327 -19.34 25.98 -0.39
N GLN A 328 -18.96 27.10 0.23
CA GLN A 328 -18.96 28.40 -0.43
C GLN A 328 -17.92 28.48 -1.55
N TYR A 329 -16.70 28.01 -1.28
CA TYR A 329 -15.61 27.99 -2.26
C TYR A 329 -15.97 27.16 -3.49
N ILE A 330 -16.55 25.97 -3.29
CA ILE A 330 -17.04 25.08 -4.37
C ILE A 330 -18.07 25.80 -5.26
N ARG A 331 -19.01 26.54 -4.66
CA ARG A 331 -20.02 27.29 -5.43
C ARG A 331 -19.42 28.44 -6.27
N LEU A 332 -18.34 29.03 -5.80
CA LEU A 332 -17.63 30.12 -6.51
C LEU A 332 -16.70 29.57 -7.62
N HIS A 333 -16.35 28.28 -7.57
CA HIS A 333 -15.44 27.63 -8.53
C HIS A 333 -16.12 26.42 -9.20
N PRO A 334 -17.19 26.64 -10.01
CA PRO A 334 -17.95 25.54 -10.61
C PRO A 334 -17.13 24.69 -11.60
N GLY A 335 -16.05 25.23 -12.15
CA GLY A 335 -15.11 24.52 -13.03
C GLY A 335 -14.13 23.57 -12.32
N GLY A 336 -14.14 23.54 -10.96
CA GLY A 336 -13.18 22.77 -10.16
C GLY A 336 -11.92 23.57 -9.82
N PHE A 337 -11.14 23.04 -8.90
CA PHE A 337 -9.90 23.63 -8.38
C PHE A 337 -8.89 22.58 -7.89
N ALA A 338 -9.01 21.36 -8.39
CA ALA A 338 -8.25 20.20 -7.92
C ALA A 338 -6.73 20.42 -7.93
N HIS A 339 -6.22 21.19 -8.91
CA HIS A 339 -4.77 21.43 -9.08
C HIS A 339 -4.30 22.79 -8.57
N ASP A 340 -5.11 23.48 -7.77
CA ASP A 340 -4.77 24.78 -7.21
C ASP A 340 -4.24 24.65 -5.77
N LEU A 341 -2.90 24.66 -5.63
CA LEU A 341 -2.22 24.61 -4.33
C LEU A 341 -2.53 25.82 -3.41
N SER A 342 -3.18 26.85 -3.93
CA SER A 342 -3.64 28.00 -3.12
C SER A 342 -5.06 27.81 -2.57
N ALA A 343 -5.82 26.86 -3.10
CA ALA A 343 -7.22 26.65 -2.78
C ALA A 343 -7.43 26.33 -1.31
N SER A 344 -6.61 25.46 -0.73
CA SER A 344 -6.76 24.94 0.64
C SER A 344 -6.70 26.04 1.70
N ALA A 345 -5.97 27.13 1.47
CA ALA A 345 -5.88 28.28 2.36
C ALA A 345 -7.25 28.97 2.60
N ASN A 346 -8.23 28.76 1.72
CA ASN A 346 -9.56 29.35 1.85
C ASN A 346 -10.49 28.59 2.81
N TYR A 347 -10.24 27.28 3.03
CA TYR A 347 -11.12 26.42 3.82
C TYR A 347 -10.40 25.57 4.87
N VAL A 348 -9.10 25.37 4.81
CA VAL A 348 -8.35 24.70 5.87
C VAL A 348 -8.16 25.66 7.04
N VAL A 349 -8.64 25.26 8.22
CA VAL A 349 -8.56 26.07 9.45
C VAL A 349 -7.20 25.90 10.12
N THR A 350 -6.75 24.65 10.21
CA THR A 350 -5.50 24.30 10.87
C THR A 350 -5.08 22.89 10.53
N ARG A 351 -3.82 22.56 10.81
CA ARG A 351 -3.25 21.22 10.77
C ARG A 351 -2.70 20.92 12.15
N ILE A 352 -3.23 19.87 12.80
CA ILE A 352 -2.94 19.51 14.19
C ILE A 352 -1.89 18.39 14.17
N PRO A 353 -0.66 18.62 14.64
CA PRO A 353 0.34 17.54 14.78
C PRO A 353 -0.18 16.45 15.74
N VAL A 354 0.04 15.18 15.37
CA VAL A 354 -0.32 14.00 16.15
C VAL A 354 0.86 13.01 16.18
N GLY A 355 0.64 11.77 16.57
CA GLY A 355 1.69 10.75 16.56
C GLY A 355 2.00 10.21 15.14
N LEU A 356 2.94 9.26 15.05
CA LEU A 356 3.45 8.73 13.79
C LEU A 356 2.40 7.88 13.05
N ASN A 357 2.25 8.15 11.76
CA ASN A 357 1.36 7.44 10.85
C ASN A 357 -0.10 7.37 11.37
N PRO A 358 -0.76 8.53 11.59
CA PRO A 358 -2.18 8.53 11.96
C PRO A 358 -3.04 7.90 10.88
N ARG A 359 -3.96 7.02 11.29
CA ARG A 359 -4.83 6.22 10.43
C ARG A 359 -6.30 6.49 10.77
N GLY A 360 -7.01 5.52 11.29
CA GLY A 360 -8.43 5.64 11.62
C GLY A 360 -8.71 6.74 12.64
N ILE A 361 -9.82 7.43 12.43
CA ILE A 361 -10.28 8.51 13.31
C ILE A 361 -11.77 8.35 13.61
N THR A 362 -12.19 8.76 14.81
CA THR A 362 -13.61 8.77 15.18
C THR A 362 -13.94 9.96 16.07
N LEU A 363 -15.11 10.54 15.88
CA LEU A 363 -15.63 11.64 16.69
C LEU A 363 -16.47 11.10 17.86
N SER A 364 -16.43 11.80 19.00
CA SER A 364 -17.45 11.64 20.03
C SER A 364 -18.82 12.08 19.49
N ARG A 365 -19.90 11.53 20.07
CA ARG A 365 -21.27 11.85 19.62
C ARG A 365 -21.61 13.34 19.66
N ASP A 366 -21.07 14.06 20.63
CA ASP A 366 -21.24 15.52 20.76
C ASP A 366 -20.27 16.32 19.85
N GLY A 367 -19.40 15.62 19.11
CA GLY A 367 -18.40 16.21 18.22
C GLY A 367 -17.28 16.97 18.93
N ARG A 368 -17.17 16.90 20.28
CA ARG A 368 -16.17 17.67 21.05
C ARG A 368 -14.81 17.03 21.15
N ARG A 369 -14.73 15.72 20.94
CA ARG A 369 -13.46 14.96 20.93
C ARG A 369 -13.30 14.21 19.64
N LEU A 370 -12.10 14.23 19.11
CA LEU A 370 -11.67 13.39 18.00
C LEU A 370 -10.58 12.46 18.52
N PHE A 371 -10.73 11.17 18.26
CA PHE A 371 -9.76 10.13 18.57
C PHE A 371 -9.02 9.72 17.31
N VAL A 372 -7.70 9.63 17.38
CA VAL A 372 -6.83 9.34 16.22
C VAL A 372 -5.90 8.18 16.57
N ALA A 373 -5.92 7.13 15.77
CA ALA A 373 -5.02 5.99 15.91
C ALA A 373 -3.66 6.30 15.26
N ASN A 374 -2.60 6.42 16.07
CA ASN A 374 -1.23 6.66 15.60
C ASN A 374 -0.51 5.32 15.48
N ARG A 375 -0.54 4.75 14.28
CA ARG A 375 -0.17 3.35 14.03
C ARG A 375 1.28 3.04 14.41
N LEU A 376 2.22 3.94 14.13
CA LEU A 376 3.64 3.68 14.30
C LEU A 376 4.23 4.21 15.63
N ASP A 377 3.41 4.88 16.43
CA ASP A 377 3.72 5.32 17.80
C ASP A 377 3.09 4.45 18.88
N ASP A 378 2.23 3.50 18.52
CA ASP A 378 1.44 2.70 19.47
C ASP A 378 0.61 3.57 20.44
N THR A 379 0.03 4.66 19.94
CA THR A 379 -0.72 5.64 20.74
C THR A 379 -2.06 6.00 20.11
N LEU A 380 -2.94 6.61 20.94
CA LEU A 380 -4.08 7.39 20.45
C LEU A 380 -3.86 8.87 20.80
N SER A 381 -4.08 9.77 19.85
CA SER A 381 -4.23 11.20 20.13
C SER A 381 -5.70 11.52 20.40
N VAL A 382 -5.97 12.25 21.48
CA VAL A 382 -7.28 12.80 21.81
C VAL A 382 -7.25 14.28 21.54
N ILE A 383 -8.04 14.74 20.58
CA ILE A 383 -8.11 16.14 20.16
C ILE A 383 -9.37 16.78 20.71
N ASP A 384 -9.25 17.93 21.35
CA ASP A 384 -10.38 18.84 21.61
C ASP A 384 -10.69 19.59 20.31
N THR A 385 -11.89 19.37 19.77
CA THR A 385 -12.30 19.90 18.47
C THR A 385 -12.63 21.39 18.49
N HIS A 386 -12.91 21.96 19.67
CA HIS A 386 -13.13 23.38 19.83
C HIS A 386 -11.79 24.13 19.87
N ALA A 387 -10.84 23.62 20.66
CA ALA A 387 -9.51 24.20 20.77
C ALA A 387 -8.58 23.83 19.60
N ASN A 388 -8.94 22.82 18.80
CA ASN A 388 -8.11 22.24 17.74
C ASN A 388 -6.71 21.85 18.24
N LYS A 389 -6.66 21.13 19.36
CA LYS A 389 -5.41 20.73 20.02
C LYS A 389 -5.50 19.32 20.57
N VAL A 390 -4.37 18.61 20.54
CA VAL A 390 -4.22 17.37 21.29
C VAL A 390 -4.23 17.69 22.80
N VAL A 391 -5.18 17.11 23.51
CA VAL A 391 -5.35 17.27 24.96
C VAL A 391 -4.86 16.05 25.74
N SER A 392 -4.71 14.91 25.09
CA SER A 392 -4.17 13.69 25.69
C SER A 392 -3.53 12.81 24.63
N THR A 393 -2.45 12.12 24.98
CA THR A 393 -1.85 11.04 24.20
C THR A 393 -1.91 9.78 25.04
N VAL A 394 -2.72 8.80 24.61
CA VAL A 394 -2.95 7.55 25.30
C VAL A 394 -1.98 6.49 24.77
N ARG A 395 -1.12 5.96 25.62
CA ARG A 395 -0.22 4.86 25.24
C ARG A 395 -0.96 3.53 25.27
N LEU A 396 -0.81 2.76 24.21
CA LEU A 396 -1.45 1.45 24.07
C LEU A 396 -0.51 0.29 24.46
N GLU A 397 0.47 0.55 25.28
CA GLU A 397 1.51 -0.40 25.65
C GLU A 397 2.26 -0.97 24.40
N GLY A 398 3.50 -1.16 24.54
CA GLY A 398 4.40 -1.63 23.49
C GLY A 398 5.84 -1.55 24.02
N PRO A 399 6.82 -1.95 23.22
CA PRO A 399 8.22 -1.84 23.58
C PRO A 399 8.59 -0.40 23.91
N LYS A 400 9.37 -0.20 24.96
CA LYS A 400 9.86 1.15 25.32
C LYS A 400 10.86 1.70 24.29
N ASN A 401 11.64 0.80 23.68
CA ASN A 401 12.64 1.14 22.68
C ASN A 401 12.16 0.72 21.30
N VAL A 402 12.34 1.59 20.33
CA VAL A 402 12.04 1.30 18.92
C VAL A 402 13.11 0.36 18.38
N SER A 403 12.71 -0.78 17.83
CA SER A 403 13.63 -1.71 17.16
C SER A 403 14.07 -1.17 15.80
N ALA A 404 15.21 -1.64 15.28
CA ALA A 404 15.69 -1.30 13.95
C ALA A 404 14.62 -1.55 12.87
N LEU A 405 13.90 -2.68 12.96
CA LEU A 405 12.81 -3.01 12.03
C LEU A 405 11.66 -1.99 12.11
N ARG A 406 11.25 -1.60 13.33
CA ARG A 406 10.19 -0.60 13.52
C ARG A 406 10.63 0.78 13.06
N HIS A 407 11.88 1.19 13.31
CA HIS A 407 12.44 2.43 12.82
C HIS A 407 12.47 2.46 11.28
N GLY A 408 12.86 1.35 10.64
CA GLY A 408 12.76 1.21 9.18
C GLY A 408 11.33 1.32 8.66
N GLU A 409 10.35 0.74 9.36
CA GLU A 409 8.94 0.91 9.03
C GLU A 409 8.49 2.38 9.17
N GLN A 410 8.84 3.05 10.26
CA GLN A 410 8.56 4.48 10.46
C GLN A 410 9.16 5.33 9.33
N THR A 411 10.41 5.05 8.94
CA THR A 411 11.09 5.72 7.83
C THR A 411 10.39 5.47 6.48
N PHE A 412 9.87 4.28 6.26
CA PHE A 412 9.14 3.94 5.02
C PHE A 412 7.83 4.72 4.86
N TYR A 413 7.11 4.96 5.96
CA TYR A 413 5.80 5.61 5.93
C TYR A 413 5.85 7.13 6.05
N THR A 414 6.86 7.72 6.69
CA THR A 414 6.95 9.18 6.84
C THR A 414 7.33 9.86 5.53
N SER A 415 6.78 11.04 5.29
CA SER A 415 7.14 11.91 4.15
C SER A 415 8.21 12.96 4.49
N ARG A 416 8.63 13.06 5.76
CA ARG A 416 9.49 14.15 6.26
C ARG A 416 10.85 14.27 5.56
N TYR A 417 11.34 13.20 4.94
CA TYR A 417 12.62 13.20 4.22
C TYR A 417 12.53 13.76 2.80
N SER A 418 11.33 13.91 2.24
CA SER A 418 11.15 14.50 0.92
C SER A 418 11.07 16.02 0.99
N PHE A 419 11.33 16.67 -0.14
CA PHE A 419 11.17 18.10 -0.27
C PHE A 419 9.78 18.54 0.22
N GLN A 420 9.75 19.39 1.24
CA GLN A 420 8.52 19.89 1.91
C GLN A 420 7.56 18.79 2.42
N GLY A 421 8.04 17.56 2.61
CA GLY A 421 7.22 16.47 3.14
C GLY A 421 6.14 15.95 2.17
N GLN A 422 6.38 16.02 0.87
CA GLN A 422 5.38 15.66 -0.15
C GLN A 422 5.10 14.15 -0.21
N ILE A 423 6.15 13.32 -0.17
CA ILE A 423 6.02 11.88 -0.40
C ILE A 423 6.91 11.05 0.54
N GLY A 424 6.42 9.86 0.88
CA GLY A 424 7.19 8.77 1.47
C GLY A 424 7.17 7.54 0.56
N CYS A 425 7.90 6.48 0.91
CA CYS A 425 7.89 5.23 0.13
C CYS A 425 6.47 4.66 0.01
N ALA A 426 5.67 4.80 1.08
CA ALA A 426 4.30 4.31 1.16
C ALA A 426 3.30 5.04 0.24
N ASN A 427 3.65 6.18 -0.39
CA ASN A 427 2.80 6.82 -1.39
C ASN A 427 2.75 6.01 -2.69
N CYS A 428 3.89 5.42 -3.13
CA CYS A 428 3.96 4.55 -4.30
C CYS A 428 3.81 3.07 -3.92
N HIS A 429 4.17 2.68 -2.69
CA HIS A 429 4.08 1.30 -2.20
C HIS A 429 3.02 1.20 -1.10
N ILE A 430 1.74 1.33 -1.49
CA ILE A 430 0.59 1.36 -0.58
C ILE A 430 0.59 0.11 0.32
N ASP A 431 0.52 0.33 1.64
CA ASP A 431 0.63 -0.75 2.64
C ASP A 431 1.80 -1.71 2.37
N SER A 432 2.95 -1.15 1.93
CA SER A 432 4.18 -1.88 1.60
C SER A 432 4.05 -2.87 0.43
N THR A 433 3.17 -2.58 -0.52
CA THR A 433 2.93 -3.41 -1.72
C THR A 433 3.34 -2.69 -3.02
N PHE A 434 2.39 -2.15 -3.73
CA PHE A 434 2.52 -1.39 -4.99
C PHE A 434 1.28 -0.48 -5.14
N ASP A 435 1.29 0.41 -6.12
CA ASP A 435 0.17 1.33 -6.38
C ASP A 435 -0.64 0.98 -7.65
N GLY A 436 -0.16 0.07 -8.49
CA GLY A 436 -0.82 -0.29 -9.75
C GLY A 436 -0.68 0.79 -10.83
N LEU A 437 0.33 1.64 -10.74
CA LEU A 437 0.57 2.76 -11.65
C LEU A 437 1.88 2.60 -12.42
N THR A 438 1.91 3.23 -13.57
CA THR A 438 3.13 3.45 -14.36
C THR A 438 3.62 4.87 -14.15
N TRP A 439 4.89 5.02 -13.83
CA TRP A 439 5.52 6.29 -13.47
C TRP A 439 6.56 6.74 -14.49
N ASN A 440 6.71 8.04 -14.64
CA ASN A 440 7.82 8.65 -15.31
C ASN A 440 8.85 9.13 -14.27
N LEU A 441 9.83 8.27 -13.98
CA LEU A 441 10.83 8.50 -12.93
C LEU A 441 12.14 9.13 -13.44
N GLU A 442 12.27 9.36 -14.74
CA GLU A 442 13.46 9.98 -15.30
C GLU A 442 13.40 11.51 -15.16
N PRO A 443 14.47 12.14 -14.66
CA PRO A 443 14.46 13.58 -14.37
C PRO A 443 14.49 14.48 -15.62
N ASP A 444 14.88 13.96 -16.77
CA ASP A 444 15.22 14.71 -17.99
C ASP A 444 14.34 14.39 -19.22
N GLY A 445 13.35 13.51 -19.07
CA GLY A 445 12.55 13.05 -20.21
C GLY A 445 11.05 13.16 -20.01
N PHE A 446 10.38 14.08 -20.67
CA PHE A 446 8.92 14.13 -20.70
C PHE A 446 8.34 12.83 -21.29
N GLY A 447 7.82 11.96 -20.42
CA GLY A 447 7.19 10.71 -20.82
C GLY A 447 8.13 9.68 -21.43
N ARG A 448 9.44 9.81 -21.24
CA ARG A 448 10.42 8.78 -21.57
C ARG A 448 10.57 7.78 -20.42
N ASN A 449 10.98 6.58 -20.78
CA ASN A 449 11.28 5.49 -19.85
C ASN A 449 10.18 5.26 -18.78
N PRO A 450 8.92 5.07 -19.19
CA PRO A 450 7.85 4.81 -18.25
C PRO A 450 8.11 3.48 -17.56
N VAL A 451 7.89 3.43 -16.23
CA VAL A 451 8.14 2.23 -15.42
C VAL A 451 6.91 1.86 -14.62
N ASP A 452 6.48 0.63 -14.75
CA ASP A 452 5.47 0.03 -13.91
C ASP A 452 6.02 -0.18 -12.48
N ASN A 453 5.24 0.23 -11.48
CA ASN A 453 5.63 0.12 -10.08
C ASN A 453 5.50 -1.32 -9.59
N LYS A 454 6.60 -1.89 -9.13
CA LYS A 454 6.67 -3.30 -8.74
C LYS A 454 6.18 -3.54 -7.32
N LEU A 455 5.61 -4.73 -7.12
CA LEU A 455 5.38 -5.28 -5.79
C LEU A 455 6.73 -5.44 -5.06
N ILE A 456 6.80 -4.91 -3.83
CA ILE A 456 8.01 -5.03 -2.99
C ILE A 456 7.93 -6.17 -1.97
N GLU A 457 6.76 -6.77 -1.77
CA GLU A 457 6.65 -8.00 -0.97
C GLU A 457 7.44 -9.15 -1.65
N GLY A 458 8.32 -9.79 -0.90
CA GLY A 458 9.15 -10.87 -1.39
C GLY A 458 10.33 -10.46 -2.27
N ILE A 459 10.66 -9.16 -2.30
CA ILE A 459 11.74 -8.61 -3.13
C ILE A 459 13.14 -9.07 -2.71
N LYS A 460 13.32 -9.48 -1.45
CA LYS A 460 14.58 -10.05 -0.96
C LYS A 460 15.05 -11.16 -1.88
N ASP A 461 16.36 -11.23 -2.17
CA ASP A 461 17.02 -12.21 -3.03
C ASP A 461 16.48 -12.23 -4.49
N THR A 462 16.13 -11.04 -5.03
CA THR A 462 15.77 -10.86 -6.44
C THR A 462 16.62 -9.78 -7.11
N GLU A 463 17.80 -9.49 -6.56
CA GLU A 463 18.78 -8.55 -7.12
C GLU A 463 19.18 -8.93 -8.56
N PRO A 464 19.63 -7.97 -9.39
CA PRO A 464 19.59 -6.52 -9.23
C PRO A 464 18.17 -5.96 -9.35
N TYR A 465 17.91 -4.80 -8.73
CA TYR A 465 16.58 -4.16 -8.72
C TYR A 465 16.35 -3.28 -9.95
N LYS A 466 15.10 -2.82 -10.12
CA LYS A 466 14.52 -2.12 -11.28
C LYS A 466 14.37 -2.99 -12.52
N TRP A 467 13.60 -2.46 -13.48
CA TRP A 467 13.43 -3.07 -14.79
C TRP A 467 14.73 -3.11 -15.60
N THR A 468 15.62 -2.16 -15.38
CA THR A 468 16.93 -2.05 -16.04
C THR A 468 18.05 -2.75 -15.28
N GLY A 469 17.78 -3.31 -14.10
CA GLY A 469 18.79 -4.01 -13.28
C GLY A 469 19.94 -3.09 -12.80
N THR A 470 19.71 -1.79 -12.73
CA THR A 470 20.77 -0.82 -12.42
C THR A 470 21.17 -0.73 -10.95
N ASN A 471 20.32 -1.24 -10.05
CA ASN A 471 20.55 -1.15 -8.61
C ASN A 471 20.91 -2.53 -8.04
N PRO A 472 22.13 -2.69 -7.56
CA PRO A 472 22.63 -4.00 -7.14
C PRO A 472 21.99 -4.50 -5.84
N ASP A 473 21.54 -3.60 -4.98
CA ASP A 473 21.00 -3.93 -3.66
C ASP A 473 19.95 -2.90 -3.17
N ILE A 474 19.28 -3.21 -2.07
CA ILE A 474 18.24 -2.34 -1.48
C ILE A 474 18.81 -1.03 -0.93
N PRO A 475 19.96 -0.99 -0.23
CA PRO A 475 20.56 0.28 0.17
C PRO A 475 20.79 1.24 -0.99
N THR A 476 21.25 0.76 -2.14
CA THR A 476 21.41 1.59 -3.35
C THR A 476 20.05 2.04 -3.91
N GLU A 477 19.02 1.20 -3.85
CA GLU A 477 17.65 1.55 -4.29
C GLU A 477 17.03 2.60 -3.38
N CYS A 478 17.08 2.42 -2.07
CA CYS A 478 16.43 3.28 -1.08
C CYS A 478 17.23 4.53 -0.74
N GLY A 479 18.56 4.52 -0.89
CA GLY A 479 19.48 5.59 -0.49
C GLY A 479 19.80 6.56 -1.63
N PRO A 480 21.08 6.63 -2.10
CA PRO A 480 21.60 7.74 -2.87
C PRO A 480 20.76 8.18 -4.07
N ARG A 481 20.10 7.23 -4.74
CA ARG A 481 19.22 7.55 -5.86
C ARG A 481 17.92 8.18 -5.41
N THR A 482 17.26 7.59 -4.42
CA THR A 482 16.00 8.09 -3.90
C THR A 482 16.16 9.49 -3.34
N GLU A 483 17.21 9.71 -2.57
CA GLU A 483 17.57 11.02 -2.03
C GLU A 483 17.78 12.07 -3.12
N LYS A 484 18.58 11.73 -4.14
CA LYS A 484 18.93 12.66 -5.21
C LYS A 484 17.75 13.03 -6.10
N TYR A 485 16.88 12.08 -6.42
CA TYR A 485 15.85 12.27 -7.44
C TYR A 485 14.44 12.45 -6.88
N PHE A 486 14.16 11.85 -5.73
CA PHE A 486 12.82 11.87 -5.14
C PHE A 486 12.73 12.81 -3.95
N TRP A 487 13.67 12.72 -3.03
CA TRP A 487 13.58 13.51 -1.81
C TRP A 487 14.11 14.92 -1.99
N ARG A 488 15.23 15.08 -2.69
CA ARG A 488 15.94 16.34 -2.89
C ARG A 488 16.20 17.10 -1.59
N SER A 489 16.33 16.37 -0.52
CA SER A 489 16.56 16.81 0.84
C SER A 489 17.87 16.24 1.37
N GLU A 490 18.03 16.21 2.66
CA GLU A 490 19.19 15.60 3.32
C GLU A 490 19.22 14.08 3.08
N GLN A 491 20.44 13.54 2.99
CA GLN A 491 20.63 12.10 2.88
C GLN A 491 20.23 11.39 4.19
N TYR A 492 19.78 10.16 4.09
CA TYR A 492 19.64 9.31 5.25
C TYR A 492 21.00 9.10 5.90
N ASP A 493 21.07 9.13 7.20
CA ASP A 493 22.22 8.59 7.90
C ASP A 493 22.30 7.06 7.73
N ASP A 494 23.49 6.49 8.01
CA ASP A 494 23.75 5.07 7.79
C ASP A 494 22.80 4.16 8.60
N ILE A 495 22.37 4.60 9.78
CA ILE A 495 21.45 3.85 10.65
C ILE A 495 20.07 3.84 10.03
N THR A 496 19.56 5.00 9.65
CA THR A 496 18.23 5.14 9.01
C THR A 496 18.15 4.33 7.72
N LEU A 497 19.18 4.39 6.86
CA LEU A 497 19.22 3.62 5.61
C LEU A 497 19.32 2.11 5.86
N THR A 498 20.10 1.70 6.86
CA THR A 498 20.21 0.28 7.25
C THR A 498 18.87 -0.24 7.77
N ASP A 499 18.21 0.49 8.66
CA ASP A 499 16.93 0.11 9.25
C ASP A 499 15.81 0.06 8.20
N LEU A 500 15.76 1.05 7.28
CA LEU A 500 14.84 1.06 6.14
C LEU A 500 15.07 -0.18 5.25
N SER A 501 16.32 -0.48 4.94
CA SER A 501 16.69 -1.65 4.13
C SER A 501 16.30 -2.97 4.82
N LEU A 502 16.48 -3.04 6.15
CA LEU A 502 16.05 -4.17 6.96
C LEU A 502 14.53 -4.36 6.87
N TYR A 503 13.76 -3.28 6.99
CA TYR A 503 12.31 -3.32 6.86
C TYR A 503 11.87 -3.83 5.48
N VAL A 504 12.39 -3.23 4.39
CA VAL A 504 12.04 -3.64 3.02
C VAL A 504 12.38 -5.11 2.76
N ARG A 505 13.54 -5.60 3.26
CA ARG A 505 13.93 -7.01 3.16
C ARG A 505 13.06 -7.95 3.99
N SER A 506 12.40 -7.46 5.03
CA SER A 506 11.51 -8.25 5.89
C SER A 506 10.12 -8.48 5.31
N LEU A 507 9.75 -7.75 4.24
CA LEU A 507 8.43 -7.84 3.62
C LEU A 507 8.27 -9.19 2.92
N ASN A 508 7.60 -10.11 3.60
CA ASN A 508 7.28 -11.41 3.03
C ASN A 508 6.10 -11.32 2.07
N PRO A 509 6.08 -12.12 1.00
CA PRO A 509 4.92 -12.15 0.12
C PRO A 509 3.71 -12.67 0.89
N ARG A 510 2.57 -12.02 0.68
CA ARG A 510 1.29 -12.53 1.19
C ARG A 510 0.97 -13.89 0.60
N PRO A 511 0.17 -14.73 1.29
CA PRO A 511 -0.22 -16.04 0.78
C PRO A 511 -0.89 -15.90 -0.61
N ASN A 512 -0.42 -16.70 -1.56
CA ASN A 512 -1.05 -16.75 -2.89
C ASN A 512 -2.37 -17.52 -2.80
N ARG A 513 -3.50 -16.85 -3.03
CA ARG A 513 -4.85 -17.40 -2.87
C ARG A 513 -5.26 -18.37 -3.98
N TRP A 514 -4.56 -18.37 -5.11
CA TRP A 514 -4.74 -19.34 -6.19
C TRP A 514 -3.92 -20.61 -6.00
N LYS A 515 -2.96 -20.56 -5.06
CA LYS A 515 -2.15 -21.71 -4.61
C LYS A 515 -2.56 -22.09 -3.18
N LEU A 516 -3.80 -22.46 -2.98
CA LEU A 516 -4.33 -22.76 -1.66
C LEU A 516 -3.63 -23.98 -1.05
N ILE A 517 -3.19 -23.84 0.19
CA ILE A 517 -2.65 -24.96 0.98
C ILE A 517 -3.76 -25.98 1.17
N GLY A 518 -3.53 -27.22 0.74
CA GLY A 518 -4.48 -28.33 0.86
C GLY A 518 -5.52 -28.46 -0.26
N HIS A 519 -5.47 -27.61 -1.30
CA HIS A 519 -6.24 -27.84 -2.53
C HIS A 519 -5.38 -28.47 -3.59
N GLU A 520 -5.93 -29.44 -4.31
CA GLU A 520 -5.29 -30.03 -5.47
C GLU A 520 -5.11 -28.97 -6.56
N VAL A 521 -3.99 -29.05 -7.27
CA VAL A 521 -3.74 -28.23 -8.47
C VAL A 521 -4.83 -28.54 -9.48
N THR A 522 -5.47 -27.53 -10.03
CA THR A 522 -6.52 -27.77 -11.04
C THR A 522 -5.93 -28.33 -12.33
N PRO A 523 -6.69 -29.09 -13.13
CA PRO A 523 -6.23 -29.57 -14.45
C PRO A 523 -5.76 -28.43 -15.37
N ALA A 524 -6.38 -27.25 -15.30
CA ALA A 524 -5.97 -26.06 -16.05
C ALA A 524 -4.59 -25.56 -15.61
N GLN A 525 -4.35 -25.50 -14.30
CA GLN A 525 -3.06 -25.11 -13.72
C GLN A 525 -1.95 -26.10 -14.09
N GLU A 526 -2.23 -27.40 -14.12
CA GLU A 526 -1.27 -28.43 -14.56
C GLU A 526 -0.90 -28.28 -16.03
N ARG A 527 -1.92 -28.11 -16.91
CA ARG A 527 -1.66 -27.88 -18.33
C ARG A 527 -0.90 -26.57 -18.55
N GLY A 528 -1.26 -25.51 -17.84
CA GLY A 528 -0.56 -24.23 -17.87
C GLY A 528 0.90 -24.34 -17.44
N LYS A 529 1.19 -25.13 -16.40
CA LYS A 529 2.55 -25.44 -15.97
C LYS A 529 3.32 -26.16 -17.07
N ALA A 530 2.73 -27.17 -17.69
CA ALA A 530 3.37 -27.90 -18.79
C ALA A 530 3.68 -26.97 -19.97
N ILE A 531 2.80 -26.00 -20.28
CA ILE A 531 3.03 -24.96 -21.30
C ILE A 531 4.21 -24.05 -20.89
N PHE A 532 4.26 -23.59 -19.66
CA PHE A 532 5.33 -22.74 -19.15
C PHE A 532 6.71 -23.40 -19.18
N GLU A 533 6.77 -24.69 -18.90
CA GLU A 533 8.01 -25.49 -18.83
C GLU A 533 8.38 -26.16 -20.17
N ARG A 534 7.54 -26.06 -21.21
CA ARG A 534 7.75 -26.78 -22.47
C ARG A 534 9.03 -26.36 -23.21
N THR A 535 9.63 -27.32 -23.87
CA THR A 535 10.82 -27.15 -24.73
C THR A 535 10.54 -27.40 -26.20
N ILE A 536 9.36 -27.91 -26.54
CA ILE A 536 8.91 -28.31 -27.87
C ILE A 536 7.56 -27.64 -28.14
N ASP A 537 7.36 -27.09 -29.34
CA ASP A 537 6.09 -26.54 -29.78
C ASP A 537 5.10 -27.64 -30.20
N LYS A 538 3.84 -27.29 -30.51
CA LYS A 538 2.81 -28.25 -30.93
C LYS A 538 3.12 -29.01 -32.20
N PHE A 539 4.03 -28.49 -33.02
CA PHE A 539 4.42 -29.09 -34.30
C PHE A 539 5.63 -30.01 -34.15
N GLY A 540 6.14 -30.23 -32.94
CA GLY A 540 7.31 -31.05 -32.66
C GLY A 540 8.65 -30.35 -32.84
N ASN A 541 8.67 -29.02 -33.07
CA ASN A 541 9.90 -28.28 -33.24
C ASN A 541 10.47 -27.86 -31.86
N GLN A 542 11.79 -27.88 -31.76
CA GLN A 542 12.47 -27.36 -30.57
C GLN A 542 12.23 -25.85 -30.45
N ILE A 543 11.72 -25.40 -29.30
CA ILE A 543 11.65 -23.98 -28.95
C ILE A 543 13.06 -23.50 -28.62
N ALA A 544 13.52 -22.45 -29.30
CA ALA A 544 14.81 -21.83 -28.99
C ALA A 544 14.88 -21.50 -27.49
N PHE A 545 15.99 -21.78 -26.83
CA PHE A 545 16.09 -21.70 -25.38
C PHE A 545 15.74 -20.31 -24.82
N TYR A 546 16.08 -19.25 -25.55
CA TYR A 546 15.77 -17.87 -25.19
C TYR A 546 14.27 -17.50 -25.41
N ASN A 547 13.47 -18.34 -26.06
CA ASN A 547 12.02 -18.18 -26.23
C ASN A 547 11.20 -19.09 -25.30
N ARG A 548 11.85 -19.76 -24.33
CA ARG A 548 11.18 -20.56 -23.29
C ARG A 548 10.88 -19.70 -22.08
N CYS A 549 9.66 -19.75 -21.56
CA CYS A 549 9.28 -18.98 -20.38
C CYS A 549 10.23 -19.22 -19.18
N ILE A 550 10.54 -20.49 -18.92
CA ILE A 550 11.40 -20.91 -17.80
C ILE A 550 12.86 -20.42 -17.94
N PHE A 551 13.29 -20.01 -19.12
CA PHE A 551 14.66 -19.48 -19.31
C PHE A 551 14.85 -18.15 -18.58
N CYS A 552 13.92 -17.23 -18.76
CA CYS A 552 13.95 -15.93 -18.10
C CYS A 552 13.32 -15.97 -16.70
N HIS A 553 12.26 -16.77 -16.53
CA HIS A 553 11.48 -16.87 -15.30
C HIS A 553 11.77 -18.16 -14.52
N SER A 554 13.06 -18.46 -14.34
CA SER A 554 13.53 -19.63 -13.59
C SER A 554 13.50 -19.42 -12.06
N GLY A 555 13.76 -20.50 -11.33
CA GLY A 555 13.87 -20.49 -9.89
C GLY A 555 12.56 -20.30 -9.12
N PRO A 556 12.61 -20.34 -7.79
CA PRO A 556 11.43 -20.36 -6.94
C PRO A 556 10.61 -19.07 -7.01
N LYS A 557 11.24 -17.94 -7.27
CA LYS A 557 10.59 -16.63 -7.41
C LYS A 557 10.21 -16.30 -8.86
N GLY A 558 10.48 -17.19 -9.82
CA GLY A 558 10.17 -16.96 -11.24
C GLY A 558 10.98 -15.81 -11.84
N THR A 559 12.25 -15.71 -11.51
CA THR A 559 13.23 -14.77 -12.10
C THR A 559 14.60 -15.42 -12.16
N SER A 560 15.28 -15.30 -13.30
CA SER A 560 16.68 -15.66 -13.44
C SER A 560 17.65 -14.61 -12.90
N GLN A 561 17.12 -13.42 -12.53
CA GLN A 561 17.89 -12.24 -12.13
C GLN A 561 18.79 -11.66 -13.24
N GLU A 562 18.71 -12.18 -14.44
CA GLU A 562 19.48 -11.77 -15.61
C GLU A 562 18.77 -10.68 -16.40
N LEU A 563 19.56 -9.96 -17.21
CA LEU A 563 19.11 -8.94 -18.15
C LEU A 563 19.07 -9.52 -19.56
N PHE A 564 17.94 -9.32 -20.25
CA PHE A 564 17.70 -9.82 -21.59
C PHE A 564 17.52 -8.65 -22.57
N ASP A 565 18.19 -8.76 -23.73
CA ASP A 565 18.05 -7.77 -24.80
C ASP A 565 16.76 -8.05 -25.57
N ASP A 566 15.97 -6.99 -25.77
CA ASP A 566 14.79 -6.92 -26.63
C ASP A 566 13.85 -8.13 -26.55
N VAL A 567 13.12 -8.24 -25.45
CA VAL A 567 12.03 -9.21 -25.31
C VAL A 567 10.75 -8.81 -26.07
N GLY A 568 10.86 -7.87 -27.02
CA GLY A 568 9.76 -7.43 -27.87
C GLY A 568 8.76 -6.48 -27.24
N THR A 569 9.02 -6.00 -26.01
CA THR A 569 8.11 -5.12 -25.27
C THR A 569 8.60 -3.69 -25.17
N SER A 570 9.81 -3.40 -25.67
CA SER A 570 10.39 -2.06 -25.68
C SER A 570 9.70 -1.17 -26.70
N THR A 571 9.60 0.11 -26.36
CA THR A 571 9.00 1.16 -27.18
C THR A 571 10.05 2.22 -27.53
N PRO A 572 9.81 3.12 -28.50
CA PRO A 572 10.71 4.24 -28.79
C PRO A 572 10.89 5.22 -27.62
N LEU A 573 10.10 5.10 -26.57
CA LEU A 573 10.19 5.91 -25.35
C LEU A 573 11.19 5.37 -24.34
N ASP A 574 11.58 4.10 -24.47
CA ASP A 574 12.50 3.45 -23.54
C ASP A 574 13.94 3.86 -23.83
N ASN A 575 14.71 4.09 -22.77
CA ASN A 575 16.13 4.42 -22.88
C ASN A 575 17.00 3.18 -23.21
N THR A 576 16.45 1.99 -23.00
CA THR A 576 17.12 0.72 -23.29
C THR A 576 16.10 -0.37 -23.62
N SER A 577 16.49 -1.26 -24.52
CA SER A 577 15.74 -2.51 -24.76
C SER A 577 16.14 -3.64 -23.80
N ARG A 578 17.18 -3.42 -22.98
CA ARG A 578 17.71 -4.44 -22.09
C ARG A 578 16.99 -4.41 -20.76
N LEU A 579 16.21 -5.44 -20.50
CA LEU A 579 15.32 -5.53 -19.34
C LEU A 579 15.63 -6.77 -18.50
N LYS A 580 15.49 -6.61 -17.18
CA LYS A 580 15.59 -7.70 -16.22
C LYS A 580 14.29 -8.49 -16.20
N ALA A 581 14.38 -9.82 -16.16
CA ALA A 581 13.24 -10.70 -15.89
C ALA A 581 12.69 -10.42 -14.47
N PRO A 582 11.47 -9.88 -14.33
CA PRO A 582 10.89 -9.60 -13.01
C PRO A 582 10.49 -10.90 -12.30
N PRO A 583 10.43 -10.89 -10.95
CA PRO A 583 9.82 -11.97 -10.20
C PRO A 583 8.36 -12.17 -10.61
N LEU A 584 7.91 -13.44 -10.63
CA LEU A 584 6.50 -13.78 -10.87
C LEU A 584 5.71 -13.97 -9.57
N THR A 585 6.31 -13.70 -8.41
CA THR A 585 5.65 -13.84 -7.11
C THR A 585 4.40 -12.98 -7.04
N ASN A 586 3.23 -13.61 -6.82
CA ASN A 586 1.92 -12.97 -6.77
C ASN A 586 1.59 -12.12 -8.02
N ILE A 587 2.07 -12.53 -9.18
CA ILE A 587 1.91 -11.77 -10.45
C ILE A 587 0.43 -11.47 -10.77
N ALA A 588 -0.49 -12.32 -10.36
CA ALA A 588 -1.93 -12.10 -10.56
C ALA A 588 -2.46 -10.79 -9.94
N LEU A 589 -1.76 -10.23 -8.95
CA LEU A 589 -2.19 -9.03 -8.24
C LEU A 589 -1.66 -7.74 -8.86
N THR A 590 -0.60 -7.81 -9.68
CA THR A 590 0.26 -6.68 -10.02
C THR A 590 -0.04 -6.00 -11.35
N ALA A 591 -1.26 -6.13 -11.88
CA ALA A 591 -1.63 -5.36 -13.08
C ALA A 591 -1.47 -3.83 -12.83
N PRO A 592 -1.09 -3.05 -13.86
CA PRO A 592 -0.80 -3.46 -15.24
C PRO A 592 0.52 -4.22 -15.36
N TYR A 593 0.80 -4.81 -16.51
CA TYR A 593 1.95 -5.69 -16.75
C TYR A 593 2.90 -5.10 -17.78
N LEU A 594 4.06 -5.74 -17.94
CA LEU A 594 5.23 -5.30 -18.68
C LEU A 594 5.94 -4.12 -17.98
N HIS A 595 7.15 -3.80 -18.42
CA HIS A 595 7.98 -2.78 -17.77
C HIS A 595 7.36 -1.37 -17.78
N ASN A 596 6.49 -1.12 -18.73
CA ASN A 596 5.82 0.17 -18.97
C ASN A 596 4.30 0.14 -18.72
N GLY A 597 3.77 -0.94 -18.12
CA GLY A 597 2.35 -1.06 -17.83
C GLY A 597 1.44 -1.15 -19.05
N SER A 598 1.97 -1.55 -20.22
CA SER A 598 1.18 -1.58 -21.47
C SER A 598 0.04 -2.60 -21.41
N ALA A 599 0.27 -3.76 -20.84
CA ALA A 599 -0.72 -4.83 -20.78
C ALA A 599 -1.60 -4.70 -19.52
N LYS A 600 -2.91 -4.65 -19.68
CA LYS A 600 -3.86 -4.54 -18.57
C LYS A 600 -4.18 -5.88 -17.92
N SER A 601 -4.00 -6.96 -18.67
CA SER A 601 -4.21 -8.33 -18.21
C SER A 601 -3.04 -9.22 -18.64
N LEU A 602 -2.90 -10.39 -17.99
CA LEU A 602 -1.86 -11.37 -18.37
C LEU A 602 -2.05 -11.87 -19.80
N GLU A 603 -3.29 -12.02 -20.25
CA GLU A 603 -3.63 -12.46 -21.61
C GLU A 603 -3.13 -11.48 -22.67
N GLU A 604 -3.20 -10.17 -22.41
CA GLU A 604 -2.75 -9.13 -23.36
C GLU A 604 -1.26 -9.20 -23.63
N ILE A 605 -0.45 -9.74 -22.72
CA ILE A 605 1.01 -9.93 -22.93
C ILE A 605 1.25 -10.71 -24.22
N TRP A 606 0.46 -11.75 -24.48
CA TRP A 606 0.65 -12.62 -25.65
C TRP A 606 -0.29 -12.31 -26.80
N THR A 607 -1.49 -11.81 -26.55
CA THR A 607 -2.46 -11.52 -27.59
C THR A 607 -2.22 -10.20 -28.30
N ILE A 608 -1.56 -9.24 -27.62
CA ILE A 608 -1.33 -7.90 -28.16
C ILE A 608 0.17 -7.57 -28.23
N TYR A 609 0.93 -7.85 -27.15
CA TYR A 609 2.30 -7.33 -26.99
C TYR A 609 3.41 -8.33 -27.32
N ASN A 610 3.09 -9.51 -27.88
CA ASN A 610 4.08 -10.49 -28.33
C ASN A 610 3.92 -10.94 -29.81
N PRO A 611 3.68 -10.01 -30.77
CA PRO A 611 3.45 -10.41 -32.16
C PRO A 611 4.67 -11.02 -32.85
N GLN A 612 5.87 -10.78 -32.33
CA GLN A 612 7.15 -11.31 -32.85
C GLN A 612 7.63 -12.53 -32.06
N GLU A 613 6.87 -13.01 -31.09
CA GLU A 613 7.21 -14.14 -30.21
C GLU A 613 8.55 -14.01 -29.44
N LYS A 614 8.99 -12.79 -29.21
CA LYS A 614 10.21 -12.51 -28.43
C LYS A 614 10.00 -12.68 -26.91
N HIS A 615 8.75 -12.59 -26.44
CA HIS A 615 8.37 -12.84 -25.04
C HIS A 615 7.77 -14.23 -24.87
N GLY A 616 8.48 -15.22 -25.35
CA GLY A 616 8.07 -16.63 -25.30
C GLY A 616 7.32 -17.10 -26.55
N ARG A 617 7.48 -18.36 -26.91
CA ARG A 617 6.78 -19.02 -28.02
C ARG A 617 5.34 -19.31 -27.63
N THR A 618 4.37 -18.61 -28.24
CA THR A 618 2.95 -18.75 -27.90
C THR A 618 2.01 -18.76 -29.10
N ALA A 619 2.46 -18.45 -30.33
CA ALA A 619 1.62 -18.40 -31.53
C ALA A 619 1.04 -19.75 -31.95
N ASP A 620 1.61 -20.84 -31.47
CA ASP A 620 1.09 -22.20 -31.67
C ASP A 620 -0.01 -22.58 -30.67
N LEU A 621 -0.27 -21.78 -29.64
CA LEU A 621 -1.26 -22.06 -28.61
C LEU A 621 -2.65 -21.60 -29.02
N THR A 622 -3.66 -22.38 -28.66
CA THR A 622 -5.06 -21.97 -28.73
C THR A 622 -5.39 -20.99 -27.60
N LYS A 623 -6.53 -20.33 -27.68
CA LYS A 623 -7.04 -19.46 -26.62
C LYS A 623 -7.19 -20.19 -25.28
N ASP A 624 -7.67 -21.44 -25.30
CA ASP A 624 -7.87 -22.23 -24.09
C ASP A 624 -6.51 -22.59 -23.45
N GLU A 625 -5.49 -22.88 -24.23
CA GLU A 625 -4.14 -23.13 -23.74
C GLU A 625 -3.47 -21.87 -23.18
N LEU A 626 -3.73 -20.69 -23.77
CA LEU A 626 -3.33 -19.41 -23.18
C LEU A 626 -4.04 -19.14 -21.85
N ASN A 627 -5.32 -19.49 -21.75
CA ASN A 627 -6.06 -19.41 -20.49
C ASN A 627 -5.47 -20.36 -19.44
N ASP A 628 -5.11 -21.59 -19.81
CA ASP A 628 -4.43 -22.54 -18.92
C ASP A 628 -3.09 -21.97 -18.41
N LEU A 629 -2.31 -21.32 -19.30
CA LEU A 629 -1.05 -20.66 -18.91
C LEU A 629 -1.30 -19.53 -17.90
N VAL A 630 -2.35 -18.71 -18.08
CA VAL A 630 -2.77 -17.68 -17.16
C VAL A 630 -3.17 -18.28 -15.81
N GLU A 631 -3.95 -19.36 -15.79
CA GLU A 631 -4.33 -20.07 -14.56
C GLU A 631 -3.11 -20.58 -13.78
N TYR A 632 -2.09 -21.07 -14.47
CA TYR A 632 -0.82 -21.42 -13.83
C TYR A 632 -0.11 -20.19 -13.26
N LEU A 633 0.01 -19.10 -14.03
CA LEU A 633 0.68 -17.88 -13.58
C LEU A 633 0.01 -17.26 -12.36
N ARG A 634 -1.30 -17.39 -12.22
CA ARG A 634 -2.01 -16.97 -11.01
C ARG A 634 -1.51 -17.68 -9.74
N THR A 635 -0.97 -18.87 -9.87
CA THR A 635 -0.40 -19.62 -8.73
C THR A 635 1.04 -19.25 -8.38
N ARG A 636 1.68 -18.33 -9.10
CA ARG A 636 3.10 -17.97 -8.91
C ARG A 636 3.32 -16.86 -7.85
#